data_f2f3ec06ff2b618cb8b5c621b58f04a7
#
_entry.id   f2f3ec06ff2b618cb8b5c621b58f04a7
#
_cell.length_a   1.000
_cell.length_b   1.000
_cell.length_c   1.000
_cell.angle_alpha   90.00
_cell.angle_beta   90.00
_cell.angle_gamma   90.00
#
_symmetry.space_group_name_H-M   'P 1'
#
loop_
_entity.id
_entity.type
_entity.pdbx_description
1 polymer ?
#
loop_
_entity_poly.entity_id
_entity_poly.type
_entity_poly.pdbx_seq_one_letter_code
_entity_poly.pdbx_strand_id
1 'polypeptide(L)'
;MNSGDEARVLEQVRKYGPREACRLLLEENDRLIRGAELDNGRAIVRARTAIFTALIGQWAAVQQERLGYDKPFAVVALGGTGRGEITPCSDLDIAFLFDDALEGNPLLLELQRQTLETREFEAHAGFGFVALPFGLDDMPELAKKQLNSFLDMRPVYDPQGLAQVFRERIRLTFDPFEHFLHVRGFWKQHWEAAAGASENLKSFDIKNDGLRLFLGGVWTLAGKDFRHSQEVYDELGDARDLAAYDFLLRIRAWVHLRREPARASLLGNHVEDVLGFEDFCSFGEMLGATAGESARFEFATAVRARLLSARRRVAVFARGVIERELRNGRPVPPDAGIVLKATGLQHDRALFATTPVAKSRAALSLLLAAQRYGVPVDSAELQTTFRNLGDWLKPVPELAELFYETRGSLADTIGYITQLDGAAECLFPGYGRFEASLDERVMIEQTSLRGAWVRQKLRALDSCLAHGSDRLTATRAGWNPRDADLREMVAIESALLDPDSLAAVKLALLTKRLPLTPDDAVARNSLALPMHERETSGFSKIPLAEYYTPYVTDAGFSPETARVAEFLVTHRRLLKQCAEGGMNDRAQVDGLVAVCGEEMMLRTLFVFSCLDRLMGMTEEAAALVATEQREWWQQESDPARWFNIRELYVKALGKHRPELVPDPAQTLRLAGYGAEELAILQDFGVELFSGLYGRHAWRFGTPLVRLVEDPHAGPKAALFRDSGALLLGVASRDFSGLAACISGTLWKLGIHLRQAHLFCATNHRLALDFFHVAPGRQPIPGNLPRLIEDAIRNGLHISDTDEALLPPLDNRPTLDATPSGNYRLRYETDSDTGGLVYALSFKVFRHLGGGIHCLTANSARGRAYITVIHNLPPGRSLDEAREIVARCF
;
A
#
# COMPACT_ATOMS: atom_id res chain seq x y z
N MET A 1 -6.85 3.21 -40.03
CA MET A 1 -7.91 2.36 -40.64
C MET A 1 -8.47 3.12 -41.81
N ASN A 2 -8.80 2.42 -42.89
CA ASN A 2 -9.43 3.07 -44.03
C ASN A 2 -10.84 3.52 -43.62
N SER A 3 -11.17 4.80 -43.83
CA SER A 3 -12.52 5.34 -43.68
C SER A 3 -13.59 4.54 -44.47
N GLY A 4 -13.15 3.71 -45.43
CA GLY A 4 -13.99 2.84 -46.24
C GLY A 4 -14.63 1.68 -45.44
N ASP A 5 -13.96 1.06 -44.53
CA ASP A 5 -14.51 -0.10 -43.77
C ASP A 5 -15.63 0.32 -42.82
N GLU A 6 -15.44 1.42 -42.09
CA GLU A 6 -16.48 1.97 -41.21
C GLU A 6 -17.67 2.55 -42.00
N ALA A 7 -17.40 3.24 -43.10
CA ALA A 7 -18.46 3.74 -43.98
C ALA A 7 -19.34 2.60 -44.52
N ARG A 8 -18.74 1.46 -44.90
CA ARG A 8 -19.47 0.25 -45.34
C ARG A 8 -20.35 -0.30 -44.20
N VAL A 9 -19.82 -0.34 -42.97
CA VAL A 9 -20.62 -0.82 -41.82
C VAL A 9 -21.83 0.09 -41.61
N LEU A 10 -21.64 1.39 -41.58
CA LEU A 10 -22.73 2.38 -41.40
C LEU A 10 -23.78 2.33 -42.53
N GLU A 11 -23.36 2.04 -43.75
CA GLU A 11 -24.29 1.80 -44.86
C GLU A 11 -25.18 0.56 -44.62
N GLN A 12 -24.58 -0.54 -44.16
CA GLN A 12 -25.32 -1.75 -43.83
C GLN A 12 -26.27 -1.52 -42.62
N VAL A 13 -25.85 -0.74 -41.63
CA VAL A 13 -26.70 -0.36 -40.49
C VAL A 13 -27.91 0.45 -40.94
N ARG A 14 -27.74 1.40 -41.84
CA ARG A 14 -28.86 2.16 -42.40
C ARG A 14 -29.85 1.28 -43.17
N LYS A 15 -29.38 0.21 -43.83
CA LYS A 15 -30.19 -0.70 -44.62
C LYS A 15 -30.93 -1.70 -43.80
N TYR A 16 -30.32 -2.27 -42.77
CA TYR A 16 -30.84 -3.45 -42.05
C TYR A 16 -31.06 -3.24 -40.54
N GLY A 17 -30.65 -2.10 -40.01
CA GLY A 17 -30.59 -1.84 -38.60
C GLY A 17 -29.29 -2.41 -37.96
N PRO A 18 -28.91 -1.94 -36.75
CA PRO A 18 -27.60 -2.24 -36.16
C PRO A 18 -27.41 -3.75 -35.87
N ARG A 19 -28.38 -4.41 -35.31
CA ARG A 19 -28.28 -5.82 -34.94
C ARG A 19 -28.13 -6.75 -36.14
N GLU A 20 -28.96 -6.55 -37.16
CA GLU A 20 -28.93 -7.39 -38.36
C GLU A 20 -27.71 -7.09 -39.22
N ALA A 21 -27.30 -5.84 -39.34
CA ALA A 21 -26.07 -5.47 -40.01
C ALA A 21 -24.85 -6.12 -39.30
N CYS A 22 -24.79 -6.06 -37.98
CA CYS A 22 -23.75 -6.72 -37.18
C CYS A 22 -23.70 -8.22 -37.50
N ARG A 23 -24.84 -8.92 -37.44
CA ARG A 23 -24.92 -10.33 -37.72
C ARG A 23 -24.42 -10.69 -39.14
N LEU A 24 -24.86 -9.98 -40.14
CA LEU A 24 -24.50 -10.24 -41.56
C LEU A 24 -22.99 -9.98 -41.80
N LEU A 25 -22.45 -8.89 -41.25
CA LEU A 25 -21.04 -8.55 -41.39
C LEU A 25 -20.12 -9.50 -40.63
N LEU A 26 -20.51 -9.95 -39.43
CA LEU A 26 -19.79 -10.97 -38.70
C LEU A 26 -19.81 -12.32 -39.44
N GLU A 27 -20.96 -12.73 -40.02
CA GLU A 27 -21.05 -13.95 -40.83
C GLU A 27 -20.15 -13.89 -42.08
N GLU A 28 -20.04 -12.73 -42.70
CA GLU A 28 -19.11 -12.51 -43.80
C GLU A 28 -17.63 -12.60 -43.33
N ASN A 29 -17.31 -11.95 -42.22
CA ASN A 29 -15.98 -12.02 -41.63
C ASN A 29 -15.60 -13.46 -41.23
N ASP A 30 -16.55 -14.20 -40.64
CA ASP A 30 -16.36 -15.59 -40.24
C ASP A 30 -16.15 -16.53 -41.45
N ARG A 31 -16.80 -16.23 -42.60
CA ARG A 31 -16.53 -16.94 -43.86
C ARG A 31 -15.09 -16.71 -44.33
N LEU A 32 -14.56 -15.48 -44.21
CA LEU A 32 -13.16 -15.18 -44.53
C LEU A 32 -12.20 -15.93 -43.59
N ILE A 33 -12.54 -16.01 -42.31
CA ILE A 33 -11.73 -16.79 -41.32
C ILE A 33 -11.73 -18.29 -41.67
N ARG A 34 -12.85 -18.82 -42.16
CA ARG A 34 -12.93 -20.23 -42.62
C ARG A 34 -12.29 -20.45 -43.99
N GLY A 35 -11.92 -19.44 -44.73
CA GLY A 35 -11.26 -19.52 -46.03
C GLY A 35 -9.83 -20.03 -45.96
N ALA A 36 -9.32 -20.53 -47.08
CA ALA A 36 -7.99 -21.13 -47.20
C ALA A 36 -6.83 -20.12 -47.28
N GLU A 37 -7.15 -18.83 -47.44
CA GLU A 37 -6.14 -17.76 -47.50
C GLU A 37 -5.51 -17.54 -46.12
N LEU A 38 -4.17 -17.52 -46.04
CA LEU A 38 -3.43 -17.46 -44.80
C LEU A 38 -2.70 -16.12 -44.56
N ASP A 39 -2.63 -15.27 -45.57
CA ASP A 39 -1.88 -14.02 -45.55
C ASP A 39 -2.83 -12.80 -45.50
N ASN A 40 -3.99 -12.97 -44.85
CA ASN A 40 -5.06 -11.97 -44.74
C ASN A 40 -5.46 -11.67 -43.26
N GLY A 41 -4.64 -12.07 -42.29
CA GLY A 41 -4.95 -11.95 -40.85
C GLY A 41 -5.29 -10.50 -40.44
N ARG A 42 -4.45 -9.55 -40.82
CA ARG A 42 -4.67 -8.14 -40.52
C ARG A 42 -5.93 -7.59 -41.18
N ALA A 43 -6.22 -8.00 -42.40
CA ALA A 43 -7.45 -7.57 -43.10
C ALA A 43 -8.69 -8.06 -42.38
N ILE A 44 -8.69 -9.33 -41.96
CA ILE A 44 -9.81 -9.97 -41.22
C ILE A 44 -10.04 -9.25 -39.88
N VAL A 45 -9.01 -9.07 -39.06
CA VAL A 45 -9.18 -8.47 -37.73
C VAL A 45 -9.53 -6.98 -37.83
N ARG A 46 -9.03 -6.27 -38.84
CA ARG A 46 -9.38 -4.88 -39.13
C ARG A 46 -10.85 -4.72 -39.52
N ALA A 47 -11.34 -5.55 -40.43
CA ALA A 47 -12.73 -5.56 -40.83
C ALA A 47 -13.67 -5.85 -39.64
N ARG A 48 -13.27 -6.83 -38.78
CA ARG A 48 -14.05 -7.17 -37.57
C ARG A 48 -14.05 -5.99 -36.58
N THR A 49 -12.91 -5.36 -36.37
CA THR A 49 -12.81 -4.20 -35.46
C THR A 49 -13.69 -3.04 -35.95
N ALA A 50 -13.71 -2.77 -37.26
CA ALA A 50 -14.53 -1.73 -37.87
C ALA A 50 -16.03 -1.93 -37.61
N ILE A 51 -16.50 -3.18 -37.58
CA ILE A 51 -17.91 -3.49 -37.25
C ILE A 51 -18.24 -2.98 -35.84
N PHE A 52 -17.44 -3.37 -34.86
CA PHE A 52 -17.67 -3.00 -33.45
C PHE A 52 -17.51 -1.51 -33.21
N THR A 53 -16.43 -0.89 -33.70
CA THR A 53 -16.18 0.54 -33.48
C THR A 53 -17.22 1.43 -34.15
N ALA A 54 -17.69 1.10 -35.35
CA ALA A 54 -18.74 1.86 -36.00
C ALA A 54 -20.07 1.79 -35.24
N LEU A 55 -20.45 0.60 -34.74
CA LEU A 55 -21.68 0.44 -33.95
C LEU A 55 -21.63 1.14 -32.61
N ILE A 56 -20.50 1.05 -31.90
CA ILE A 56 -20.30 1.75 -30.63
C ILE A 56 -20.32 3.27 -30.84
N GLY A 57 -19.65 3.76 -31.88
CA GLY A 57 -19.63 5.19 -32.20
C GLY A 57 -21.02 5.73 -32.51
N GLN A 58 -21.81 5.01 -33.32
CA GLN A 58 -23.19 5.39 -33.64
C GLN A 58 -24.09 5.39 -32.40
N TRP A 59 -24.00 4.35 -31.59
CA TRP A 59 -24.74 4.27 -30.33
C TRP A 59 -24.41 5.41 -29.39
N ALA A 60 -23.12 5.73 -29.18
CA ALA A 60 -22.68 6.84 -28.34
C ALA A 60 -23.22 8.18 -28.83
N ALA A 61 -23.20 8.43 -30.14
CA ALA A 61 -23.78 9.63 -30.77
C ALA A 61 -25.26 9.78 -30.43
N VAL A 62 -26.03 8.70 -30.58
CA VAL A 62 -27.47 8.69 -30.27
C VAL A 62 -27.73 8.97 -28.78
N GLN A 63 -26.92 8.42 -27.85
CA GLN A 63 -27.11 8.68 -26.43
C GLN A 63 -26.78 10.13 -26.07
N GLN A 64 -25.71 10.68 -26.62
CA GLN A 64 -25.34 12.08 -26.40
C GLN A 64 -26.45 13.03 -26.89
N GLU A 65 -26.97 12.81 -28.10
CA GLU A 65 -28.08 13.60 -28.67
C GLU A 65 -29.37 13.46 -27.85
N ARG A 66 -29.77 12.23 -27.49
CA ARG A 66 -30.98 11.94 -26.71
C ARG A 66 -30.99 12.65 -25.36
N LEU A 67 -29.85 12.77 -24.70
CA LEU A 67 -29.73 13.44 -23.43
C LEU A 67 -29.47 14.96 -23.53
N GLY A 68 -29.28 15.47 -24.73
CA GLY A 68 -28.92 16.88 -24.94
C GLY A 68 -27.60 17.24 -24.23
N TYR A 69 -26.67 16.31 -24.13
CA TYR A 69 -25.39 16.54 -23.49
C TYR A 69 -24.47 17.34 -24.41
N ASP A 70 -24.22 18.58 -24.06
CA ASP A 70 -23.50 19.57 -24.87
C ASP A 70 -22.00 19.70 -24.55
N LYS A 71 -21.53 19.10 -23.43
CA LYS A 71 -20.12 19.14 -23.07
C LYS A 71 -19.28 18.18 -23.91
N PRO A 72 -17.96 18.41 -24.01
CA PRO A 72 -17.06 17.51 -24.74
C PRO A 72 -17.10 16.09 -24.18
N PHE A 73 -17.33 15.16 -25.10
CA PHE A 73 -17.36 13.73 -24.82
C PHE A 73 -16.75 12.95 -25.98
N ALA A 74 -15.95 11.94 -25.69
CA ALA A 74 -15.43 11.06 -26.72
C ALA A 74 -15.46 9.59 -26.28
N VAL A 75 -15.55 8.71 -27.26
CA VAL A 75 -15.34 7.27 -27.12
C VAL A 75 -14.07 6.92 -27.88
N VAL A 76 -13.14 6.25 -27.20
CA VAL A 76 -11.88 5.82 -27.79
C VAL A 76 -11.67 4.32 -27.66
N ALA A 77 -11.04 3.74 -28.66
CA ALA A 77 -10.54 2.38 -28.63
C ALA A 77 -9.08 2.38 -28.17
N LEU A 78 -8.74 1.42 -27.31
CA LEU A 78 -7.41 1.25 -26.73
C LEU A 78 -6.79 -0.09 -27.15
N GLY A 79 -5.51 -0.27 -26.92
CA GLY A 79 -4.80 -1.56 -27.06
C GLY A 79 -5.07 -2.29 -28.37
N GLY A 80 -5.52 -3.54 -28.32
CA GLY A 80 -5.86 -4.36 -29.48
C GLY A 80 -7.00 -3.78 -30.32
N THR A 81 -8.02 -3.22 -29.69
CA THR A 81 -9.13 -2.53 -30.34
C THR A 81 -8.64 -1.28 -31.07
N GLY A 82 -7.78 -0.50 -30.42
CA GLY A 82 -7.14 0.69 -31.01
C GLY A 82 -6.29 0.36 -32.24
N ARG A 83 -5.50 -0.70 -32.20
CA ARG A 83 -4.72 -1.20 -33.35
C ARG A 83 -5.57 -1.81 -34.48
N GLY A 84 -6.84 -2.06 -34.23
CA GLY A 84 -7.70 -2.71 -35.22
C GLY A 84 -7.48 -4.22 -35.31
N GLU A 85 -7.20 -4.90 -34.19
CA GLU A 85 -6.73 -6.29 -34.15
C GLU A 85 -7.66 -7.22 -33.32
N ILE A 86 -8.99 -7.01 -33.46
CA ILE A 86 -10.00 -7.81 -32.76
C ILE A 86 -10.23 -9.14 -33.47
N THR A 87 -10.04 -10.23 -32.70
CA THR A 87 -10.42 -11.60 -33.12
C THR A 87 -11.77 -12.00 -32.49
N PRO A 88 -12.42 -13.09 -32.89
CA PRO A 88 -13.78 -13.43 -32.47
C PRO A 88 -14.04 -13.47 -30.97
N CYS A 89 -13.04 -13.84 -30.16
CA CYS A 89 -13.15 -13.90 -28.70
C CYS A 89 -12.30 -12.85 -27.97
N SER A 90 -11.87 -11.80 -28.66
CA SER A 90 -11.12 -10.72 -28.03
C SER A 90 -12.05 -9.81 -27.23
N ASP A 91 -11.52 -9.29 -26.12
CA ASP A 91 -12.14 -8.19 -25.38
C ASP A 91 -12.11 -6.91 -26.24
N LEU A 92 -13.11 -6.06 -26.06
CA LEU A 92 -13.15 -4.73 -26.64
C LEU A 92 -12.64 -3.72 -25.62
N ASP A 93 -11.41 -3.25 -25.83
CA ASP A 93 -10.78 -2.21 -24.99
C ASP A 93 -11.33 -0.84 -25.41
N ILE A 94 -12.35 -0.36 -24.73
CA ILE A 94 -13.03 0.92 -25.00
C ILE A 94 -12.92 1.82 -23.77
N ALA A 95 -12.78 3.13 -23.98
CA ALA A 95 -12.86 4.11 -22.91
C ALA A 95 -13.82 5.27 -23.27
N PHE A 96 -14.50 5.79 -22.25
CA PHE A 96 -15.31 7.00 -22.31
C PHE A 96 -14.50 8.16 -21.73
N LEU A 97 -14.30 9.21 -22.51
CA LEU A 97 -13.56 10.40 -22.12
C LEU A 97 -14.51 11.57 -21.88
N PHE A 98 -14.33 12.25 -20.76
CA PHE A 98 -15.13 13.41 -20.36
C PHE A 98 -14.24 14.61 -20.03
N ASP A 99 -14.66 15.79 -20.42
CA ASP A 99 -14.06 17.08 -19.97
C ASP A 99 -14.73 17.59 -18.69
N ASP A 100 -15.72 16.89 -18.20
CA ASP A 100 -16.51 17.23 -17.00
C ASP A 100 -16.23 16.24 -15.86
N ALA A 101 -16.66 16.62 -14.65
CA ALA A 101 -16.62 15.72 -13.51
C ALA A 101 -17.39 14.41 -13.79
N LEU A 102 -16.81 13.30 -13.40
CA LEU A 102 -17.44 11.97 -13.58
C LEU A 102 -18.60 11.75 -12.61
N GLU A 103 -18.49 12.32 -11.41
CA GLU A 103 -19.50 12.15 -10.35
C GLU A 103 -20.82 12.83 -10.74
N GLY A 104 -21.89 12.04 -10.80
CA GLY A 104 -23.22 12.53 -11.16
C GLY A 104 -23.40 12.91 -12.65
N ASN A 105 -22.42 12.59 -13.51
CA ASN A 105 -22.52 12.88 -14.93
C ASN A 105 -23.67 12.10 -15.60
N PRO A 106 -24.70 12.80 -16.16
CA PRO A 106 -25.92 12.13 -16.63
C PRO A 106 -25.67 11.22 -17.86
N LEU A 107 -24.72 11.60 -18.73
CA LEU A 107 -24.38 10.78 -19.89
C LEU A 107 -23.64 9.51 -19.45
N LEU A 108 -22.67 9.64 -18.52
CA LEU A 108 -21.93 8.50 -17.98
C LEU A 108 -22.88 7.49 -17.31
N LEU A 109 -23.79 7.97 -16.46
CA LEU A 109 -24.77 7.11 -15.78
C LEU A 109 -25.63 6.35 -16.78
N GLU A 110 -26.09 7.00 -17.83
CA GLU A 110 -26.90 6.35 -18.87
C GLU A 110 -26.09 5.35 -19.71
N LEU A 111 -24.86 5.68 -20.08
CA LEU A 111 -23.98 4.76 -20.81
C LEU A 111 -23.67 3.51 -19.98
N GLN A 112 -23.37 3.70 -18.69
CA GLN A 112 -23.14 2.59 -17.76
C GLN A 112 -24.41 1.74 -17.58
N ARG A 113 -25.56 2.37 -17.40
CA ARG A 113 -26.85 1.67 -17.30
C ARG A 113 -27.10 0.80 -18.52
N GLN A 114 -26.89 1.30 -19.72
CA GLN A 114 -27.15 0.53 -20.94
C GLN A 114 -26.11 -0.58 -21.19
N THR A 115 -24.87 -0.38 -20.84
CA THR A 115 -23.80 -1.36 -21.10
C THR A 115 -23.65 -2.40 -20.01
N LEU A 116 -23.82 -2.01 -18.72
CA LEU A 116 -23.54 -2.87 -17.57
C LEU A 116 -24.82 -3.37 -16.87
N GLU A 117 -25.77 -2.45 -16.62
CA GLU A 117 -26.94 -2.75 -15.78
C GLU A 117 -28.09 -3.38 -16.55
N THR A 118 -28.42 -2.84 -17.73
CA THR A 118 -29.61 -3.25 -18.50
C THR A 118 -29.29 -4.06 -19.76
N ARG A 119 -28.03 -4.09 -20.19
CA ARG A 119 -27.60 -4.75 -21.44
C ARG A 119 -28.43 -4.31 -22.68
N GLU A 120 -28.88 -3.07 -22.66
CA GLU A 120 -29.69 -2.53 -23.76
C GLU A 120 -28.87 -2.44 -25.06
N PHE A 121 -27.62 -2.08 -24.99
CA PHE A 121 -26.69 -2.08 -26.11
C PHE A 121 -26.52 -3.51 -26.69
N GLU A 122 -26.34 -4.52 -25.83
CA GLU A 122 -26.25 -5.92 -26.25
C GLU A 122 -27.52 -6.37 -26.99
N ALA A 123 -28.70 -6.01 -26.47
CA ALA A 123 -29.99 -6.30 -27.11
C ALA A 123 -30.14 -5.59 -28.47
N HIS A 124 -29.60 -4.36 -28.57
CA HIS A 124 -29.65 -3.56 -29.80
C HIS A 124 -28.65 -4.02 -30.87
N ALA A 125 -27.40 -4.19 -30.49
CA ALA A 125 -26.28 -4.48 -31.42
C ALA A 125 -25.93 -5.96 -31.51
N GLY A 126 -26.38 -6.78 -30.59
CA GLY A 126 -26.11 -8.22 -30.57
C GLY A 126 -24.79 -8.62 -29.90
N PHE A 127 -24.08 -7.67 -29.30
CA PHE A 127 -22.85 -7.90 -28.50
C PHE A 127 -22.74 -6.91 -27.34
N GLY A 128 -21.98 -7.27 -26.32
CA GLY A 128 -21.69 -6.39 -25.16
C GLY A 128 -20.23 -5.99 -25.08
N PHE A 129 -19.96 -4.90 -24.38
CA PHE A 129 -18.63 -4.46 -24.01
C PHE A 129 -18.65 -3.73 -22.66
N VAL A 130 -17.47 -3.56 -22.07
CA VAL A 130 -17.27 -2.76 -20.86
C VAL A 130 -16.32 -1.62 -21.20
N ALA A 131 -16.71 -0.40 -20.86
CA ALA A 131 -15.88 0.77 -21.05
C ALA A 131 -15.54 1.41 -19.71
N LEU A 132 -14.30 1.85 -19.56
CA LEU A 132 -13.85 2.59 -18.40
C LEU A 132 -14.00 4.11 -18.65
N PRO A 133 -14.61 4.85 -17.70
CA PRO A 133 -14.69 6.30 -17.81
C PRO A 133 -13.40 6.96 -17.31
N PHE A 134 -13.00 8.04 -17.98
CA PHE A 134 -11.86 8.87 -17.59
C PHE A 134 -12.21 10.34 -17.70
N GLY A 135 -12.01 11.10 -16.61
CA GLY A 135 -11.95 12.54 -16.61
C GLY A 135 -10.58 13.05 -17.00
N LEU A 136 -10.49 14.31 -17.41
CA LEU A 136 -9.22 14.94 -17.78
C LEU A 136 -8.18 14.91 -16.63
N ASP A 137 -8.64 14.98 -15.38
CA ASP A 137 -7.77 15.01 -14.20
C ASP A 137 -7.31 13.61 -13.77
N ASP A 138 -7.97 12.55 -14.25
CA ASP A 138 -7.66 11.16 -13.89
C ASP A 138 -6.50 10.56 -14.70
N MET A 139 -6.15 11.19 -15.80
CA MET A 139 -5.25 10.62 -16.82
C MET A 139 -3.81 10.38 -16.37
N PRO A 140 -3.15 11.24 -15.56
CA PRO A 140 -1.73 11.07 -15.25
C PRO A 140 -1.39 9.76 -14.56
N GLU A 141 -2.30 9.26 -13.70
CA GLU A 141 -2.06 8.01 -12.95
C GLU A 141 -2.44 6.75 -13.72
N LEU A 142 -3.47 6.84 -14.55
CA LEU A 142 -3.95 5.72 -15.35
C LEU A 142 -3.02 5.41 -16.54
N ALA A 143 -2.42 6.43 -17.14
CA ALA A 143 -1.44 6.28 -18.20
C ALA A 143 -0.23 5.44 -17.75
N LYS A 144 0.22 5.56 -16.49
CA LYS A 144 1.32 4.76 -15.94
C LYS A 144 1.01 3.26 -15.90
N LYS A 145 -0.23 2.87 -15.63
CA LYS A 145 -0.64 1.46 -15.52
C LYS A 145 -0.94 0.77 -16.87
N GLN A 146 -1.29 1.56 -17.87
CA GLN A 146 -1.75 1.06 -19.17
C GLN A 146 -1.00 1.69 -20.37
N LEU A 147 0.28 1.99 -20.21
CA LEU A 147 1.11 2.72 -21.21
C LEU A 147 0.96 2.23 -22.63
N ASN A 148 1.01 0.92 -22.86
CA ASN A 148 0.88 0.35 -24.22
C ASN A 148 -0.54 0.51 -24.81
N SER A 149 -1.58 0.48 -23.97
CA SER A 149 -2.96 0.62 -24.41
C SER A 149 -3.25 2.03 -24.91
N PHE A 150 -2.73 3.05 -24.20
CA PHE A 150 -2.90 4.45 -24.58
C PHE A 150 -2.01 4.85 -25.77
N LEU A 151 -0.86 4.20 -25.97
CA LEU A 151 -0.05 4.40 -27.16
C LEU A 151 -0.87 4.16 -28.44
N ASP A 152 -1.73 3.11 -28.41
CA ASP A 152 -2.61 2.71 -29.50
C ASP A 152 -4.03 3.32 -29.42
N MET A 153 -4.21 4.40 -28.66
CA MET A 153 -5.49 5.08 -28.54
C MET A 153 -5.97 5.63 -29.89
N ARG A 154 -7.22 5.33 -30.25
CA ARG A 154 -7.85 5.79 -31.50
C ARG A 154 -9.29 6.25 -31.21
N PRO A 155 -9.71 7.41 -31.76
CA PRO A 155 -11.08 7.87 -31.61
C PRO A 155 -12.06 6.92 -32.33
N VAL A 156 -13.17 6.62 -31.66
CA VAL A 156 -14.35 5.88 -32.18
C VAL A 156 -15.51 6.85 -32.39
N TYR A 157 -15.72 7.76 -31.43
CA TYR A 157 -16.65 8.88 -31.50
C TYR A 157 -16.00 10.08 -30.81
N ASP A 158 -15.77 11.15 -31.54
CA ASP A 158 -15.11 12.33 -31.01
C ASP A 158 -15.47 13.60 -31.84
N PRO A 159 -16.70 14.10 -31.71
CA PRO A 159 -17.18 15.23 -32.52
C PRO A 159 -16.50 16.55 -32.14
N GLN A 160 -15.90 16.66 -30.97
CA GLN A 160 -15.31 17.88 -30.39
C GLN A 160 -13.79 17.84 -30.26
N GLY A 161 -13.13 16.75 -30.68
CA GLY A 161 -11.67 16.62 -30.64
C GLY A 161 -11.09 16.33 -29.24
N LEU A 162 -11.88 15.84 -28.29
CA LEU A 162 -11.46 15.58 -26.93
C LEU A 162 -10.38 14.48 -26.84
N ALA A 163 -10.46 13.49 -27.72
CA ALA A 163 -9.46 12.41 -27.76
C ALA A 163 -8.05 12.94 -28.04
N GLN A 164 -7.93 13.95 -28.90
CA GLN A 164 -6.63 14.60 -29.16
C GLN A 164 -6.12 15.34 -27.94
N VAL A 165 -6.98 16.03 -27.19
CA VAL A 165 -6.61 16.71 -25.94
C VAL A 165 -6.08 15.72 -24.92
N PHE A 166 -6.78 14.57 -24.73
CA PHE A 166 -6.32 13.48 -23.88
C PHE A 166 -4.99 12.92 -24.34
N ARG A 167 -4.81 12.66 -25.63
CA ARG A 167 -3.57 12.14 -26.19
C ARG A 167 -2.38 13.07 -25.88
N GLU A 168 -2.55 14.37 -26.05
CA GLU A 168 -1.49 15.35 -25.74
C GLU A 168 -1.18 15.41 -24.23
N ARG A 169 -2.19 15.34 -23.35
CA ARG A 169 -1.96 15.26 -21.90
C ARG A 169 -1.18 14.02 -21.51
N ILE A 170 -1.55 12.86 -22.05
CA ILE A 170 -0.81 11.61 -21.81
C ILE A 170 0.63 11.74 -22.32
N ARG A 171 0.82 12.32 -23.50
CA ARG A 171 2.14 12.54 -24.10
C ARG A 171 3.05 13.40 -23.22
N LEU A 172 2.52 14.41 -22.54
CA LEU A 172 3.27 15.29 -21.63
C LEU A 172 3.75 14.55 -20.38
N THR A 173 3.04 13.53 -19.93
CA THR A 173 3.39 12.71 -18.74
C THR A 173 4.08 11.39 -19.10
N PHE A 174 4.15 11.07 -20.39
CA PHE A 174 4.73 9.83 -20.90
C PHE A 174 6.25 9.85 -20.76
N ASP A 175 6.80 8.89 -20.05
CA ASP A 175 8.24 8.66 -19.96
C ASP A 175 8.65 7.56 -20.97
N PRO A 176 9.30 7.90 -22.08
CA PRO A 176 9.72 6.92 -23.09
C PRO A 176 10.75 5.93 -22.56
N PHE A 177 11.51 6.28 -21.53
CA PHE A 177 12.49 5.41 -20.92
C PHE A 177 11.82 4.36 -20.00
N GLU A 178 10.88 4.78 -19.14
CA GLU A 178 10.08 3.89 -18.30
C GLU A 178 9.28 2.92 -19.17
N HIS A 179 8.67 3.41 -20.23
CA HIS A 179 7.97 2.57 -21.21
C HIS A 179 8.91 1.53 -21.84
N PHE A 180 10.12 1.92 -22.24
CA PHE A 180 11.11 0.99 -22.79
C PHE A 180 11.50 -0.10 -21.78
N LEU A 181 11.70 0.25 -20.51
CA LEU A 181 11.99 -0.69 -19.45
C LEU A 181 10.87 -1.69 -19.26
N HIS A 182 9.61 -1.23 -19.26
CA HIS A 182 8.43 -2.07 -19.15
C HIS A 182 8.34 -3.06 -20.32
N VAL A 183 8.48 -2.60 -21.55
CA VAL A 183 8.46 -3.45 -22.76
C VAL A 183 9.61 -4.44 -22.75
N ARG A 184 10.83 -4.01 -22.40
CA ARG A 184 12.00 -4.87 -22.27
C ARG A 184 11.81 -5.95 -21.21
N GLY A 185 11.29 -5.58 -20.04
CA GLY A 185 11.04 -6.51 -18.93
C GLY A 185 10.05 -7.59 -19.33
N PHE A 186 8.92 -7.20 -19.92
CA PHE A 186 7.92 -8.10 -20.44
C PHE A 186 8.48 -9.03 -21.52
N TRP A 187 9.19 -8.48 -22.50
CA TRP A 187 9.81 -9.25 -23.59
C TRP A 187 10.82 -10.25 -23.05
N LYS A 188 11.70 -9.85 -22.11
CA LYS A 188 12.70 -10.72 -21.49
C LYS A 188 12.05 -11.92 -20.80
N GLN A 189 11.01 -11.67 -20.02
CA GLN A 189 10.27 -12.73 -19.32
C GLN A 189 9.68 -13.77 -20.29
N HIS A 190 9.02 -13.32 -21.37
CA HIS A 190 8.42 -14.22 -22.34
C HIS A 190 9.46 -14.91 -23.24
N TRP A 191 10.54 -14.22 -23.59
CA TRP A 191 11.62 -14.80 -24.36
C TRP A 191 12.37 -15.91 -23.59
N GLU A 192 12.71 -15.69 -22.34
CA GLU A 192 13.38 -16.67 -21.48
C GLU A 192 12.50 -17.89 -21.24
N ALA A 193 11.21 -17.68 -20.96
CA ALA A 193 10.24 -18.75 -20.83
C ALA A 193 10.10 -19.55 -22.14
N ALA A 194 10.06 -18.87 -23.28
CA ALA A 194 9.96 -19.50 -24.58
C ALA A 194 11.23 -20.25 -24.99
N ALA A 195 12.42 -19.78 -24.61
CA ALA A 195 13.68 -20.46 -24.86
C ALA A 195 13.81 -21.75 -24.03
N GLY A 196 13.38 -21.72 -22.77
CA GLY A 196 13.34 -22.90 -21.90
C GLY A 196 12.27 -23.92 -22.29
N ALA A 197 11.13 -23.48 -22.84
CA ALA A 197 10.05 -24.35 -23.31
C ALA A 197 10.32 -25.00 -24.68
N SER A 198 11.37 -24.63 -25.39
CA SER A 198 11.64 -25.10 -26.75
C SER A 198 11.87 -26.63 -26.85
N GLU A 199 12.21 -27.28 -25.75
CA GLU A 199 12.42 -28.74 -25.69
C GLU A 199 11.13 -29.51 -25.38
N ASN A 200 10.06 -28.91 -24.90
CA ASN A 200 8.82 -29.54 -24.44
C ASN A 200 7.54 -28.88 -24.94
N LEU A 201 7.50 -28.36 -26.15
CA LEU A 201 6.31 -27.67 -26.70
C LEU A 201 5.12 -28.65 -26.88
N LYS A 202 4.42 -28.94 -25.79
CA LYS A 202 3.10 -29.57 -25.83
C LYS A 202 2.00 -28.56 -26.17
N SER A 203 2.24 -27.28 -25.94
CA SER A 203 1.30 -26.16 -26.14
C SER A 203 2.03 -24.90 -26.60
N PHE A 204 1.34 -24.02 -27.32
CA PHE A 204 1.86 -22.75 -27.83
C PHE A 204 0.85 -21.64 -27.52
N ASP A 205 1.24 -20.65 -26.72
CA ASP A 205 0.44 -19.45 -26.45
C ASP A 205 0.65 -18.45 -27.60
N ILE A 206 -0.31 -18.35 -28.49
CA ILE A 206 -0.19 -17.50 -29.69
C ILE A 206 -0.17 -16.01 -29.35
N LYS A 207 -0.84 -15.61 -28.26
CA LYS A 207 -0.88 -14.21 -27.80
C LYS A 207 0.45 -13.84 -27.16
N ASN A 208 0.92 -14.58 -26.17
CA ASN A 208 2.10 -14.25 -25.40
C ASN A 208 3.41 -14.65 -26.09
N ASP A 209 3.50 -15.86 -26.64
CA ASP A 209 4.69 -16.41 -27.30
C ASP A 209 4.83 -16.02 -28.78
N GLY A 210 3.85 -15.33 -29.33
CA GLY A 210 3.80 -14.91 -30.73
C GLY A 210 3.54 -13.43 -30.91
N LEU A 211 2.29 -13.01 -30.79
CA LEU A 211 1.86 -11.64 -31.10
C LEU A 211 2.53 -10.57 -30.22
N ARG A 212 2.57 -10.79 -28.89
CA ARG A 212 3.19 -9.85 -27.97
C ARG A 212 4.71 -9.76 -28.11
N LEU A 213 5.37 -10.81 -28.60
CA LEU A 213 6.80 -10.73 -28.92
C LEU A 213 7.04 -9.73 -30.05
N PHE A 214 6.25 -9.79 -31.14
CA PHE A 214 6.34 -8.81 -32.23
C PHE A 214 6.05 -7.39 -31.72
N LEU A 215 4.96 -7.23 -30.99
CA LEU A 215 4.56 -5.95 -30.42
C LEU A 215 5.61 -5.38 -29.47
N GLY A 216 6.40 -6.19 -28.78
CA GLY A 216 7.55 -5.73 -27.99
C GLY A 216 8.56 -4.93 -28.82
N GLY A 217 8.87 -5.40 -30.02
CA GLY A 217 9.72 -4.64 -30.97
C GLY A 217 9.02 -3.36 -31.48
N VAL A 218 7.77 -3.47 -31.87
CA VAL A 218 6.95 -2.33 -32.36
C VAL A 218 6.79 -1.27 -31.28
N TRP A 219 6.42 -1.64 -30.08
CA TRP A 219 6.26 -0.71 -28.94
C TRP A 219 7.59 -0.04 -28.56
N THR A 220 8.72 -0.75 -28.69
CA THR A 220 10.05 -0.16 -28.47
C THR A 220 10.31 0.99 -29.45
N LEU A 221 9.89 0.85 -30.70
CA LEU A 221 10.03 1.88 -31.74
C LEU A 221 8.98 3.01 -31.55
N ALA A 222 7.72 2.64 -31.38
CA ALA A 222 6.60 3.55 -31.21
C ALA A 222 6.73 4.43 -29.97
N GLY A 223 7.16 3.87 -28.85
CA GLY A 223 7.30 4.57 -27.57
C GLY A 223 8.41 5.61 -27.52
N LYS A 224 9.30 5.69 -28.51
CA LYS A 224 10.30 6.76 -28.58
C LYS A 224 9.66 8.14 -28.70
N ASP A 225 8.68 8.25 -29.58
CA ASP A 225 8.05 9.50 -29.98
C ASP A 225 6.53 9.51 -29.71
N PHE A 226 6.05 8.57 -28.87
CA PHE A 226 4.64 8.39 -28.56
C PHE A 226 3.76 8.22 -29.80
N ARG A 227 4.22 7.35 -30.73
CA ARG A 227 3.51 7.05 -31.98
C ARG A 227 2.55 5.87 -31.84
N HIS A 228 1.56 5.81 -32.70
CA HIS A 228 0.68 4.64 -32.79
C HIS A 228 1.40 3.47 -33.45
N SER A 229 1.17 2.24 -32.97
CA SER A 229 1.83 1.01 -33.49
C SER A 229 1.64 0.82 -35.00
N GLN A 230 0.51 1.20 -35.56
CA GLN A 230 0.25 1.07 -37.01
C GLN A 230 1.18 1.96 -37.87
N GLU A 231 1.58 3.13 -37.36
CA GLU A 231 2.54 3.99 -38.07
C GLU A 231 3.92 3.31 -38.19
N VAL A 232 4.27 2.52 -37.16
CA VAL A 232 5.52 1.76 -37.15
C VAL A 232 5.46 0.57 -38.12
N TYR A 233 4.31 -0.06 -38.32
CA TYR A 233 4.17 -1.19 -39.25
C TYR A 233 4.60 -0.82 -40.69
N ASP A 234 4.32 0.37 -41.13
CA ASP A 234 4.63 0.85 -42.48
C ASP A 234 6.13 1.20 -42.65
N GLU A 235 6.86 1.36 -41.54
CA GLU A 235 8.29 1.69 -41.52
C GLU A 235 9.19 0.46 -41.29
N LEU A 236 8.62 -0.74 -41.12
CA LEU A 236 9.41 -1.94 -40.89
C LEU A 236 10.25 -2.29 -42.14
N GLY A 237 11.55 -2.43 -41.92
CA GLY A 237 12.52 -2.64 -43.01
C GLY A 237 12.40 -3.98 -43.74
N ASP A 238 11.81 -5.02 -43.09
CA ASP A 238 11.58 -6.34 -43.72
C ASP A 238 10.08 -6.70 -43.69
N ALA A 239 9.45 -6.65 -44.85
CA ALA A 239 8.03 -6.99 -45.01
C ALA A 239 7.68 -8.41 -44.51
N ARG A 240 8.65 -9.31 -44.45
CA ARG A 240 8.45 -10.68 -43.94
C ARG A 240 8.20 -10.72 -42.43
N ASP A 241 8.66 -9.73 -41.66
CA ASP A 241 8.39 -9.65 -40.24
C ASP A 241 6.90 -9.34 -39.97
N LEU A 242 6.34 -8.42 -40.76
CA LEU A 242 4.93 -8.09 -40.73
C LEU A 242 4.07 -9.25 -41.28
N ALA A 243 4.54 -9.97 -42.32
CA ALA A 243 3.84 -11.15 -42.84
C ALA A 243 3.81 -12.30 -41.80
N ALA A 244 4.86 -12.47 -41.01
CA ALA A 244 4.86 -13.43 -39.92
C ALA A 244 3.83 -13.06 -38.85
N TYR A 245 3.75 -11.79 -38.48
CA TYR A 245 2.73 -11.27 -37.55
C TYR A 245 1.30 -11.42 -38.11
N ASP A 246 1.09 -11.12 -39.36
CA ASP A 246 -0.16 -11.30 -40.07
C ASP A 246 -0.66 -12.75 -40.02
N PHE A 247 0.25 -13.69 -40.28
CA PHE A 247 -0.04 -15.12 -40.16
C PHE A 247 -0.43 -15.52 -38.72
N LEU A 248 0.23 -14.99 -37.69
CA LEU A 248 -0.14 -15.27 -36.30
C LEU A 248 -1.55 -14.73 -35.97
N LEU A 249 -1.88 -13.53 -36.42
CA LEU A 249 -3.23 -12.96 -36.28
C LEU A 249 -4.29 -13.84 -36.97
N ARG A 250 -3.96 -14.34 -38.17
CA ARG A 250 -4.81 -15.23 -38.94
C ARG A 250 -5.13 -16.54 -38.20
N ILE A 251 -4.10 -17.18 -37.62
CA ILE A 251 -4.27 -18.38 -36.81
C ILE A 251 -5.12 -18.10 -35.56
N ARG A 252 -4.82 -17.00 -34.84
CA ARG A 252 -5.58 -16.62 -33.65
C ARG A 252 -7.07 -16.41 -33.97
N ALA A 253 -7.38 -15.70 -35.05
CA ALA A 253 -8.76 -15.45 -35.46
C ALA A 253 -9.51 -16.79 -35.73
N TRP A 254 -8.85 -17.75 -36.37
CA TRP A 254 -9.45 -19.04 -36.66
C TRP A 254 -9.67 -19.86 -35.36
N VAL A 255 -8.71 -19.92 -34.47
CA VAL A 255 -8.84 -20.62 -33.17
C VAL A 255 -9.99 -20.06 -32.36
N HIS A 256 -10.08 -18.74 -32.30
CA HIS A 256 -11.16 -18.06 -31.58
C HIS A 256 -12.54 -18.37 -32.21
N LEU A 257 -12.67 -18.34 -33.51
CA LEU A 257 -13.92 -18.67 -34.20
C LEU A 257 -14.34 -20.12 -33.92
N ARG A 258 -13.40 -21.07 -33.87
CA ARG A 258 -13.67 -22.48 -33.56
C ARG A 258 -14.15 -22.66 -32.12
N ARG A 259 -13.64 -21.90 -31.18
CA ARG A 259 -13.94 -21.99 -29.74
C ARG A 259 -15.14 -21.13 -29.32
N GLU A 260 -15.62 -20.23 -30.17
CA GLU A 260 -16.75 -19.33 -29.90
C GLU A 260 -18.03 -20.03 -29.45
N PRO A 261 -18.44 -21.17 -30.04
CA PRO A 261 -19.64 -21.90 -29.61
C PRO A 261 -19.63 -22.39 -28.17
N ALA A 262 -18.44 -22.56 -27.56
CA ALA A 262 -18.28 -22.95 -26.16
C ALA A 262 -18.40 -21.78 -25.19
N ARG A 263 -18.50 -20.56 -25.71
CA ARG A 263 -18.56 -19.32 -24.93
C ARG A 263 -19.99 -18.99 -24.54
N ALA A 264 -20.38 -19.34 -23.32
CA ALA A 264 -21.75 -19.15 -22.82
C ALA A 264 -22.12 -17.70 -22.49
N SER A 265 -21.17 -16.76 -22.35
CA SER A 265 -21.44 -15.33 -22.13
C SER A 265 -20.20 -14.47 -22.45
N LEU A 266 -20.45 -13.23 -22.87
CA LEU A 266 -19.43 -12.22 -23.15
C LEU A 266 -18.70 -11.70 -21.88
N LEU A 267 -19.25 -12.00 -20.70
CA LEU A 267 -18.70 -11.61 -19.40
C LEU A 267 -18.04 -12.80 -18.73
N GLY A 268 -16.71 -12.91 -18.85
CA GLY A 268 -15.90 -13.67 -17.91
C GLY A 268 -15.23 -14.94 -18.34
N ASN A 269 -15.48 -15.50 -19.54
CA ASN A 269 -14.75 -16.66 -20.02
C ASN A 269 -13.72 -16.24 -21.08
N HIS A 270 -12.47 -16.05 -20.67
CA HIS A 270 -11.35 -15.91 -21.59
C HIS A 270 -11.20 -17.22 -22.36
N VAL A 271 -11.22 -17.13 -23.68
CA VAL A 271 -10.78 -18.24 -24.52
C VAL A 271 -9.26 -18.30 -24.43
N GLU A 272 -8.74 -19.45 -24.03
CA GLU A 272 -7.29 -19.64 -23.96
C GLU A 272 -6.65 -19.48 -25.34
N ASP A 273 -5.63 -18.63 -25.43
CA ASP A 273 -4.80 -18.43 -26.61
C ASP A 273 -3.76 -19.56 -26.80
N VAL A 274 -3.86 -20.64 -26.02
CA VAL A 274 -2.95 -21.78 -26.03
C VAL A 274 -3.41 -22.81 -27.08
N LEU A 275 -2.55 -23.09 -28.07
CA LEU A 275 -2.81 -24.05 -29.14
C LEU A 275 -2.36 -25.45 -28.75
N GLY A 276 -3.25 -26.42 -28.86
CA GLY A 276 -2.96 -27.85 -28.70
C GLY A 276 -2.88 -28.60 -30.02
N PHE A 277 -2.63 -29.90 -29.94
CA PHE A 277 -2.50 -30.78 -31.11
C PHE A 277 -3.78 -30.78 -31.97
N GLU A 278 -4.96 -30.80 -31.33
CA GLU A 278 -6.27 -30.80 -32.03
C GLU A 278 -6.52 -29.51 -32.83
N ASP A 279 -5.97 -28.37 -32.36
CA ASP A 279 -6.06 -27.12 -33.10
C ASP A 279 -5.24 -27.18 -34.39
N PHE A 280 -4.05 -27.81 -34.37
CA PHE A 280 -3.22 -27.98 -35.55
C PHE A 280 -3.87 -28.93 -36.57
N CYS A 281 -4.47 -30.04 -36.10
CA CYS A 281 -5.17 -30.98 -36.95
C CYS A 281 -6.37 -30.33 -37.65
N SER A 282 -7.21 -29.63 -36.89
CA SER A 282 -8.40 -28.99 -37.44
C SER A 282 -8.09 -27.79 -38.34
N PHE A 283 -6.94 -27.13 -38.13
CA PHE A 283 -6.47 -26.13 -39.09
C PHE A 283 -6.09 -26.77 -40.43
N GLY A 284 -5.47 -27.97 -40.39
CA GLY A 284 -5.19 -28.75 -41.58
C GLY A 284 -6.46 -29.16 -42.35
N GLU A 285 -7.52 -29.57 -41.65
CA GLU A 285 -8.83 -29.88 -42.24
C GLU A 285 -9.42 -28.68 -42.95
N MET A 286 -9.33 -27.47 -42.37
CA MET A 286 -9.78 -26.23 -43.02
C MET A 286 -9.05 -25.97 -44.33
N LEU A 287 -7.78 -26.33 -44.43
CA LEU A 287 -6.97 -26.20 -45.65
C LEU A 287 -7.22 -27.28 -46.70
N GLY A 288 -8.18 -28.18 -46.51
CA GLY A 288 -8.57 -29.18 -47.49
C GLY A 288 -7.88 -30.53 -47.34
N ALA A 289 -7.29 -30.84 -46.18
CA ALA A 289 -6.78 -32.16 -45.90
C ALA A 289 -7.92 -33.17 -45.89
N THR A 290 -7.99 -34.00 -46.92
CA THR A 290 -8.98 -35.10 -47.02
C THR A 290 -8.67 -36.22 -46.05
N ALA A 291 -9.67 -36.81 -45.51
CA ALA A 291 -9.89 -37.69 -44.41
C ALA A 291 -9.00 -38.96 -44.28
N GLY A 292 -7.73 -38.85 -44.16
CA GLY A 292 -6.85 -39.94 -43.71
C GLY A 292 -6.02 -39.52 -42.49
N GLU A 293 -5.83 -40.40 -41.53
CA GLU A 293 -5.08 -40.10 -40.31
C GLU A 293 -3.65 -39.62 -40.62
N SER A 294 -2.99 -40.18 -41.61
CA SER A 294 -1.66 -39.77 -42.08
C SER A 294 -1.64 -38.35 -42.65
N ALA A 295 -2.66 -37.98 -43.44
CA ALA A 295 -2.76 -36.66 -44.02
C ALA A 295 -2.98 -35.58 -42.93
N ARG A 296 -3.78 -35.88 -41.89
CA ARG A 296 -3.97 -34.98 -40.74
C ARG A 296 -2.67 -34.68 -40.00
N PHE A 297 -1.83 -35.69 -39.78
CA PHE A 297 -0.51 -35.53 -39.13
C PHE A 297 0.47 -34.69 -39.97
N GLU A 298 0.50 -34.92 -41.28
CA GLU A 298 1.37 -34.16 -42.22
C GLU A 298 0.96 -32.67 -42.22
N PHE A 299 -0.32 -32.39 -42.30
CA PHE A 299 -0.83 -31.01 -42.26
C PHE A 299 -0.61 -30.35 -40.91
N ALA A 300 -0.92 -31.04 -39.81
CA ALA A 300 -0.62 -30.53 -38.47
C ALA A 300 0.86 -30.19 -38.29
N THR A 301 1.74 -31.05 -38.84
CA THR A 301 3.20 -30.82 -38.81
C THR A 301 3.58 -29.60 -39.66
N ALA A 302 3.01 -29.45 -40.87
CA ALA A 302 3.29 -28.30 -41.74
C ALA A 302 2.82 -26.96 -41.12
N VAL A 303 1.63 -26.94 -40.56
CA VAL A 303 1.08 -25.76 -39.88
C VAL A 303 1.93 -25.40 -38.66
N ARG A 304 2.28 -26.39 -37.86
CA ARG A 304 3.17 -26.18 -36.69
C ARG A 304 4.56 -25.69 -37.11
N ALA A 305 5.14 -26.21 -38.16
CA ALA A 305 6.42 -25.76 -38.69
C ALA A 305 6.35 -24.28 -39.12
N ARG A 306 5.31 -23.89 -39.85
CA ARG A 306 5.07 -22.49 -40.24
C ARG A 306 4.86 -21.57 -39.03
N LEU A 307 4.13 -22.02 -38.02
CA LEU A 307 3.89 -21.28 -36.78
C LEU A 307 5.19 -21.07 -36.00
N LEU A 308 6.01 -22.11 -35.85
CA LEU A 308 7.32 -22.00 -35.20
C LEU A 308 8.27 -21.07 -35.97
N SER A 309 8.24 -21.12 -37.32
CA SER A 309 9.00 -20.21 -38.18
C SER A 309 8.56 -18.76 -37.98
N ALA A 310 7.23 -18.47 -37.97
CA ALA A 310 6.68 -17.16 -37.73
C ALA A 310 7.08 -16.65 -36.35
N ARG A 311 6.93 -17.48 -35.31
CA ARG A 311 7.35 -17.15 -33.94
C ARG A 311 8.82 -16.77 -33.84
N ARG A 312 9.71 -17.61 -34.38
CA ARG A 312 11.15 -17.34 -34.39
C ARG A 312 11.44 -16.00 -35.05
N ARG A 313 10.77 -15.72 -36.15
CA ARG A 313 10.97 -14.49 -36.92
C ARG A 313 10.55 -13.26 -36.12
N VAL A 314 9.35 -13.23 -35.54
CA VAL A 314 8.89 -12.09 -34.72
C VAL A 314 9.74 -11.90 -33.47
N ALA A 315 10.21 -12.99 -32.87
CA ALA A 315 11.09 -12.94 -31.73
C ALA A 315 12.49 -12.36 -32.08
N VAL A 316 13.07 -12.77 -33.22
CA VAL A 316 14.36 -12.24 -33.71
C VAL A 316 14.23 -10.77 -34.09
N PHE A 317 13.11 -10.36 -34.71
CA PHE A 317 12.81 -8.95 -34.98
C PHE A 317 12.82 -8.14 -33.70
N ALA A 318 11.99 -8.51 -32.70
CA ALA A 318 11.89 -7.78 -31.43
C ALA A 318 13.23 -7.71 -30.67
N ARG A 319 13.93 -8.85 -30.62
CA ARG A 319 15.28 -8.92 -30.04
C ARG A 319 16.24 -7.94 -30.72
N GLY A 320 16.25 -7.95 -32.07
CA GLY A 320 17.13 -7.09 -32.86
C GLY A 320 16.87 -5.60 -32.61
N VAL A 321 15.61 -5.21 -32.43
CA VAL A 321 15.22 -3.82 -32.08
C VAL A 321 15.71 -3.47 -30.67
N ILE A 322 15.38 -4.28 -29.66
CA ILE A 322 15.71 -4.01 -28.25
C ILE A 322 17.25 -4.00 -28.05
N GLU A 323 17.98 -4.98 -28.61
CA GLU A 323 19.44 -5.04 -28.52
C GLU A 323 20.12 -3.87 -29.24
N ARG A 324 19.53 -3.37 -30.34
CA ARG A 324 20.04 -2.17 -31.02
C ARG A 324 19.94 -0.94 -30.13
N GLU A 325 18.79 -0.75 -29.45
CA GLU A 325 18.62 0.35 -28.50
C GLU A 325 19.64 0.29 -27.37
N LEU A 326 19.84 -0.90 -26.78
CA LEU A 326 20.82 -1.09 -25.71
C LEU A 326 22.27 -0.94 -26.18
N ARG A 327 22.58 -1.34 -27.43
CA ARG A 327 23.92 -1.19 -28.01
C ARG A 327 24.28 0.27 -28.29
N ASN A 328 23.30 1.02 -28.79
CA ASN A 328 23.45 2.44 -29.03
C ASN A 328 23.52 3.25 -27.74
N GLY A 329 23.04 2.69 -26.61
CA GLY A 329 22.89 3.39 -25.35
C GLY A 329 21.60 4.20 -25.33
N ARG A 330 20.58 3.73 -24.59
CA ARG A 330 19.31 4.47 -24.44
C ARG A 330 19.51 5.60 -23.44
N PRO A 331 19.34 6.87 -23.84
CA PRO A 331 19.44 8.00 -22.91
C PRO A 331 18.42 7.91 -21.78
N VAL A 332 18.82 8.30 -20.58
CA VAL A 332 17.97 8.30 -19.36
C VAL A 332 17.50 9.73 -19.08
N PRO A 333 16.21 10.02 -19.10
CA PRO A 333 15.71 11.35 -18.74
C PRO A 333 15.87 11.64 -17.23
N PRO A 334 15.97 12.90 -16.81
CA PRO A 334 16.24 14.11 -17.62
C PRO A 334 17.72 14.29 -17.97
N ASP A 335 18.59 13.42 -17.47
CA ASP A 335 20.04 13.55 -17.59
C ASP A 335 20.57 12.91 -18.89
N ALA A 336 20.87 13.74 -19.87
CA ALA A 336 21.42 13.28 -21.15
C ALA A 336 22.80 12.61 -21.03
N GLY A 337 23.46 12.72 -19.86
CA GLY A 337 24.79 12.14 -19.59
C GLY A 337 24.77 10.70 -19.10
N ILE A 338 23.57 10.13 -18.87
CA ILE A 338 23.41 8.76 -18.43
C ILE A 338 22.71 7.96 -19.53
N VAL A 339 23.22 6.76 -19.79
CA VAL A 339 22.69 5.83 -20.79
C VAL A 339 22.48 4.44 -20.22
N LEU A 340 21.42 3.78 -20.65
CA LEU A 340 21.19 2.37 -20.38
C LEU A 340 21.84 1.53 -21.50
N LYS A 341 22.72 0.63 -21.11
CA LYS A 341 23.28 -0.42 -21.97
C LYS A 341 22.83 -1.81 -21.53
N ALA A 342 23.31 -2.84 -22.21
CA ALA A 342 22.94 -4.22 -21.90
C ALA A 342 23.31 -4.63 -20.46
N THR A 343 24.40 -4.13 -19.91
CA THR A 343 24.97 -4.46 -18.61
C THR A 343 24.45 -3.60 -17.46
N GLY A 344 23.77 -2.49 -17.77
CA GLY A 344 23.26 -1.56 -16.76
C GLY A 344 23.41 -0.09 -17.17
N LEU A 345 23.18 0.79 -16.20
CA LEU A 345 23.34 2.23 -16.36
C LEU A 345 24.83 2.60 -16.37
N GLN A 346 25.20 3.49 -17.27
CA GLN A 346 26.55 4.02 -17.43
C GLN A 346 26.50 5.51 -17.72
N HIS A 347 27.61 6.22 -17.40
CA HIS A 347 27.80 7.56 -17.94
C HIS A 347 28.13 7.48 -19.44
N ASP A 348 27.62 8.44 -20.19
CA ASP A 348 28.14 8.70 -21.53
C ASP A 348 29.55 9.32 -21.34
N ARG A 349 30.61 8.60 -21.74
CA ARG A 349 32.01 8.97 -21.48
C ARG A 349 32.40 10.35 -22.04
N ALA A 350 31.65 10.85 -23.00
CA ALA A 350 31.87 12.18 -23.55
C ALA A 350 31.58 13.34 -22.56
N LEU A 351 30.86 13.05 -21.44
CA LEU A 351 30.41 14.05 -20.48
C LEU A 351 31.06 13.93 -19.11
N PHE A 352 32.07 13.05 -18.91
CA PHE A 352 32.62 12.81 -17.57
C PHE A 352 33.37 14.03 -17.03
N ALA A 353 32.87 14.58 -15.95
CA ALA A 353 33.31 15.82 -15.33
C ALA A 353 34.67 15.70 -14.60
N THR A 354 35.44 16.79 -14.55
CA THR A 354 36.82 16.84 -14.03
C THR A 354 36.92 17.35 -12.57
N THR A 355 35.93 18.14 -12.10
CA THR A 355 35.97 18.69 -10.75
C THR A 355 35.29 17.76 -9.72
N PRO A 356 35.70 17.77 -8.41
CA PRO A 356 35.06 16.97 -7.38
C PRO A 356 33.54 17.16 -7.27
N VAL A 357 33.05 18.41 -7.35
CA VAL A 357 31.62 18.73 -7.30
C VAL A 357 30.88 18.15 -8.50
N ALA A 358 31.42 18.30 -9.70
CA ALA A 358 30.83 17.76 -10.89
C ALA A 358 30.87 16.22 -10.95
N LYS A 359 31.91 15.60 -10.39
CA LYS A 359 31.98 14.14 -10.20
C LYS A 359 30.94 13.65 -9.20
N SER A 360 30.74 14.39 -8.09
CA SER A 360 29.75 14.06 -7.09
C SER A 360 28.32 14.13 -7.66
N ARG A 361 28.03 15.18 -8.45
CA ARG A 361 26.77 15.29 -9.19
C ARG A 361 26.56 14.11 -10.13
N ALA A 362 27.52 13.81 -10.97
CA ALA A 362 27.42 12.69 -11.91
C ALA A 362 27.20 11.36 -11.19
N ALA A 363 27.93 11.10 -10.10
CA ALA A 363 27.77 9.89 -9.32
C ALA A 363 26.38 9.77 -8.68
N LEU A 364 25.88 10.85 -8.06
CA LEU A 364 24.56 10.85 -7.43
C LEU A 364 23.42 10.84 -8.45
N SER A 365 23.56 11.52 -9.58
CA SER A 365 22.59 11.40 -10.70
C SER A 365 22.51 9.97 -11.23
N LEU A 366 23.62 9.25 -11.33
CA LEU A 366 23.63 7.85 -11.75
C LEU A 366 22.87 6.95 -10.74
N LEU A 367 23.09 7.19 -9.43
CA LEU A 367 22.35 6.48 -8.37
C LEU A 367 20.86 6.86 -8.36
N LEU A 368 20.54 8.12 -8.59
CA LEU A 368 19.15 8.59 -8.71
C LEU A 368 18.45 7.93 -9.90
N ALA A 369 19.09 7.84 -11.03
CA ALA A 369 18.56 7.13 -12.19
C ALA A 369 18.36 5.63 -11.88
N ALA A 370 19.31 5.00 -11.21
CA ALA A 370 19.22 3.60 -10.79
C ALA A 370 18.02 3.39 -9.82
N GLN A 371 17.83 4.29 -8.86
CA GLN A 371 16.68 4.27 -7.94
C GLN A 371 15.37 4.45 -8.70
N ARG A 372 15.24 5.54 -9.46
CA ARG A 372 14.03 5.94 -10.17
C ARG A 372 13.48 4.85 -11.08
N TYR A 373 14.36 4.16 -11.76
CA TYR A 373 13.99 3.18 -12.78
C TYR A 373 14.19 1.72 -12.35
N GLY A 374 14.71 1.47 -11.15
CA GLY A 374 14.96 0.11 -10.66
C GLY A 374 16.00 -0.66 -11.52
N VAL A 375 16.92 0.05 -12.17
CA VAL A 375 17.93 -0.51 -13.06
C VAL A 375 19.29 -0.49 -12.39
N PRO A 376 20.04 -1.60 -12.34
CA PRO A 376 21.35 -1.59 -11.71
C PRO A 376 22.36 -0.75 -12.48
N VAL A 377 23.29 -0.16 -11.76
CA VAL A 377 24.48 0.46 -12.34
C VAL A 377 25.40 -0.63 -12.89
N ASP A 378 26.02 -0.39 -14.03
CA ASP A 378 26.99 -1.31 -14.63
C ASP A 378 28.17 -1.57 -13.68
N SER A 379 28.60 -2.81 -13.57
CA SER A 379 29.66 -3.20 -12.63
C SER A 379 31.03 -2.60 -12.93
N ALA A 380 31.36 -2.39 -14.21
CA ALA A 380 32.59 -1.73 -14.61
C ALA A 380 32.52 -0.21 -14.33
N GLU A 381 31.33 0.37 -14.49
CA GLU A 381 31.04 1.76 -14.13
C GLU A 381 31.18 1.97 -12.62
N LEU A 382 30.62 1.06 -11.81
CA LEU A 382 30.81 1.07 -10.35
C LEU A 382 32.29 1.04 -9.97
N GLN A 383 33.09 0.19 -10.60
CA GLN A 383 34.53 0.10 -10.31
C GLN A 383 35.30 1.34 -10.71
N THR A 384 34.92 2.01 -11.78
CA THR A 384 35.67 3.18 -12.31
C THR A 384 35.22 4.48 -11.70
N THR A 385 33.90 4.69 -11.59
CA THR A 385 33.30 5.93 -11.08
C THR A 385 33.35 6.03 -9.58
N PHE A 386 33.11 4.92 -8.89
CA PHE A 386 32.96 4.90 -7.42
C PHE A 386 34.23 4.44 -6.68
N ARG A 387 35.35 4.39 -7.37
CA ARG A 387 36.65 4.11 -6.74
C ARG A 387 37.18 5.34 -6.00
N ASN A 388 37.67 5.14 -4.77
CA ASN A 388 38.23 6.19 -3.91
C ASN A 388 37.29 7.38 -3.70
N LEU A 389 36.03 7.09 -3.36
CA LEU A 389 34.99 8.12 -3.15
C LEU A 389 35.36 9.11 -2.04
N GLY A 390 35.98 8.64 -0.96
CA GLY A 390 36.43 9.49 0.16
C GLY A 390 37.32 10.63 -0.24
N ASP A 391 38.01 10.55 -1.40
CA ASP A 391 38.92 11.59 -1.87
C ASP A 391 38.18 12.79 -2.52
N TRP A 392 36.97 12.59 -3.01
CA TRP A 392 36.31 13.62 -3.82
C TRP A 392 34.78 13.73 -3.65
N LEU A 393 34.09 12.73 -3.09
CA LEU A 393 32.64 12.75 -2.93
C LEU A 393 32.24 13.83 -1.92
N LYS A 394 31.31 14.67 -2.31
CA LYS A 394 30.75 15.74 -1.48
C LYS A 394 29.22 15.71 -1.54
N PRO A 395 28.53 16.15 -0.49
CA PRO A 395 27.10 16.46 -0.58
C PRO A 395 26.88 17.50 -1.69
N VAL A 396 25.90 17.22 -2.54
CA VAL A 396 25.45 18.10 -3.64
C VAL A 396 23.93 17.96 -3.76
N PRO A 397 23.22 18.89 -4.44
CA PRO A 397 21.74 18.89 -4.47
C PRO A 397 21.09 17.59 -4.93
N GLU A 398 21.78 16.82 -5.76
CA GLU A 398 21.30 15.52 -6.23
C GLU A 398 21.17 14.50 -5.06
N LEU A 399 21.80 14.75 -3.91
CA LEU A 399 21.57 13.95 -2.71
C LEU A 399 20.13 14.12 -2.20
N ALA A 400 19.62 15.35 -2.13
CA ALA A 400 18.24 15.59 -1.73
C ALA A 400 17.24 14.96 -2.72
N GLU A 401 17.55 15.02 -4.02
CA GLU A 401 16.69 14.42 -5.05
C GLU A 401 16.47 12.92 -4.82
N LEU A 402 17.45 12.17 -4.30
CA LEU A 402 17.30 10.76 -3.92
C LEU A 402 16.19 10.57 -2.85
N PHE A 403 16.07 11.52 -1.93
CA PHE A 403 15.08 11.48 -0.85
C PHE A 403 13.70 11.96 -1.29
N TYR A 404 13.64 12.95 -2.19
CA TYR A 404 12.38 13.42 -2.77
C TYR A 404 11.82 12.46 -3.81
N GLU A 405 12.66 11.61 -4.43
CA GLU A 405 12.18 10.63 -5.40
C GLU A 405 11.26 9.60 -4.72
N THR A 406 10.08 9.42 -5.29
CA THR A 406 9.05 8.48 -4.80
C THR A 406 9.03 7.16 -5.56
N ARG A 407 9.71 7.09 -6.71
CA ARG A 407 9.84 5.88 -7.51
C ARG A 407 11.06 5.07 -7.07
N GLY A 408 10.96 3.76 -7.23
CA GLY A 408 12.04 2.85 -6.87
C GLY A 408 12.27 2.73 -5.37
N SER A 409 13.47 2.33 -4.97
CA SER A 409 13.83 2.04 -3.59
C SER A 409 15.02 2.85 -3.12
N LEU A 410 14.78 3.82 -2.24
CA LEU A 410 15.85 4.52 -1.53
C LEU A 410 16.66 3.54 -0.67
N ALA A 411 16.03 2.51 -0.13
CA ALA A 411 16.71 1.49 0.67
C ALA A 411 17.82 0.78 -0.12
N ASP A 412 17.57 0.48 -1.38
CA ASP A 412 18.57 -0.17 -2.25
C ASP A 412 19.67 0.81 -2.64
N THR A 413 19.34 2.07 -2.90
CA THR A 413 20.32 3.14 -3.15
C THR A 413 21.22 3.35 -1.94
N ILE A 414 20.70 3.44 -0.74
CA ILE A 414 21.48 3.50 0.51
C ILE A 414 22.30 2.22 0.67
N GLY A 415 21.77 1.06 0.28
CA GLY A 415 22.51 -0.21 0.23
C GLY A 415 23.75 -0.12 -0.66
N TYR A 416 23.67 0.49 -1.84
CA TYR A 416 24.81 0.75 -2.71
C TYR A 416 25.80 1.72 -2.06
N ILE A 417 25.35 2.87 -1.58
CA ILE A 417 26.19 3.90 -0.94
C ILE A 417 26.98 3.29 0.23
N THR A 418 26.36 2.45 1.04
CA THR A 418 27.01 1.83 2.20
C THR A 418 28.04 0.76 1.86
N GLN A 419 28.00 0.22 0.65
CA GLN A 419 28.99 -0.73 0.14
C GLN A 419 30.20 -0.06 -0.52
N LEU A 420 30.11 1.26 -0.77
CA LEU A 420 31.16 2.02 -1.40
C LEU A 420 32.05 2.65 -0.32
N ASP A 421 33.37 2.39 -0.39
CA ASP A 421 34.34 2.83 0.62
C ASP A 421 34.31 4.36 0.83
N GLY A 422 34.05 4.77 2.08
CA GLY A 422 33.99 6.17 2.48
C GLY A 422 32.72 6.94 2.05
N ALA A 423 31.90 6.40 1.15
CA ALA A 423 30.76 7.14 0.59
C ALA A 423 29.70 7.50 1.65
N ALA A 424 29.34 6.55 2.48
CA ALA A 424 28.31 6.76 3.50
C ALA A 424 28.73 7.82 4.54
N GLU A 425 30.01 7.83 4.94
CA GLU A 425 30.54 8.86 5.87
C GLU A 425 30.61 10.25 5.23
N CYS A 426 30.96 10.35 3.93
CA CYS A 426 30.99 11.62 3.21
C CYS A 426 29.62 12.26 3.07
N LEU A 427 28.58 11.45 2.81
CA LEU A 427 27.21 11.94 2.59
C LEU A 427 26.41 12.05 3.89
N PHE A 428 26.71 11.20 4.87
CA PHE A 428 26.01 11.13 6.16
C PHE A 428 27.03 11.10 7.30
N PRO A 429 27.55 12.24 7.73
CA PRO A 429 28.56 12.32 8.77
C PRO A 429 28.16 11.56 10.04
N GLY A 430 29.06 10.70 10.52
CA GLY A 430 28.81 9.81 11.64
C GLY A 430 28.30 8.41 11.29
N TYR A 431 28.06 8.13 10.00
CA TYR A 431 27.52 6.83 9.55
C TYR A 431 28.50 5.69 9.83
N GLY A 432 29.76 5.84 9.51
CA GLY A 432 30.78 4.80 9.74
C GLY A 432 30.89 4.44 11.23
N ARG A 433 30.81 5.44 12.10
CA ARG A 433 30.77 5.21 13.55
C ARG A 433 29.48 4.50 13.98
N PHE A 434 28.34 4.92 13.45
CA PHE A 434 27.06 4.28 13.72
C PHE A 434 27.07 2.82 13.29
N GLU A 435 27.60 2.51 12.12
CA GLU A 435 27.68 1.15 11.58
C GLU A 435 28.63 0.26 12.39
N ALA A 436 29.79 0.81 12.77
CA ALA A 436 30.79 0.10 13.57
C ALA A 436 30.41 -0.02 15.06
N SER A 437 29.46 0.78 15.56
CA SER A 437 29.08 0.76 16.96
C SER A 437 28.34 -0.53 17.30
N LEU A 438 28.84 -1.23 18.33
CA LEU A 438 28.18 -2.40 18.89
C LEU A 438 26.92 -1.96 19.63
N ASP A 439 25.80 -2.58 19.32
CA ASP A 439 24.59 -2.46 20.13
C ASP A 439 24.65 -3.54 21.19
N GLU A 440 24.78 -3.18 22.45
CA GLU A 440 24.77 -4.13 23.56
C GLU A 440 23.48 -4.97 23.65
N ARG A 441 22.45 -4.53 22.93
CA ARG A 441 21.17 -5.24 22.80
C ARG A 441 21.21 -6.37 21.79
N VAL A 442 22.21 -6.35 20.90
CA VAL A 442 22.44 -7.37 19.87
C VAL A 442 23.74 -8.06 20.21
N MET A 443 23.67 -9.22 20.87
CA MET A 443 24.84 -9.99 21.26
C MET A 443 25.80 -10.21 20.09
N ILE A 444 27.03 -10.05 20.39
CA ILE A 444 28.34 -10.13 19.76
C ILE A 444 28.48 -10.84 18.40
N GLU A 445 27.58 -11.72 17.97
CA GLU A 445 27.74 -12.52 16.76
C GLU A 445 27.16 -11.88 15.47
N GLN A 446 26.49 -10.72 15.57
CA GLN A 446 25.82 -10.10 14.41
C GLN A 446 26.13 -8.60 14.30
N THR A 447 27.35 -8.28 13.93
CA THR A 447 27.88 -6.91 13.87
C THR A 447 27.36 -6.05 12.72
N SER A 448 26.67 -6.60 11.73
CA SER A 448 26.23 -5.87 10.52
C SER A 448 24.81 -5.30 10.58
N LEU A 449 24.12 -5.39 11.72
CA LEU A 449 22.66 -5.17 11.76
C LEU A 449 22.19 -3.70 11.69
N ARG A 450 22.99 -2.72 12.09
CA ARG A 450 22.50 -1.34 12.19
C ARG A 450 22.18 -0.71 10.84
N GLY A 451 23.06 -0.82 9.87
CA GLY A 451 22.77 -0.37 8.50
C GLY A 451 21.67 -1.18 7.85
N ALA A 452 21.62 -2.51 8.08
CA ALA A 452 20.55 -3.38 7.59
C ALA A 452 19.18 -2.98 8.16
N TRP A 453 19.11 -2.61 9.44
CA TRP A 453 17.85 -2.15 10.07
C TRP A 453 17.33 -0.85 9.47
N VAL A 454 18.20 0.12 9.21
CA VAL A 454 17.80 1.37 8.54
C VAL A 454 17.27 1.06 7.15
N ARG A 455 17.97 0.23 6.36
CA ARG A 455 17.51 -0.16 5.03
C ARG A 455 16.15 -0.86 5.06
N GLN A 456 15.91 -1.73 6.05
CA GLN A 456 14.59 -2.39 6.18
C GLN A 456 13.46 -1.40 6.49
N LYS A 457 13.71 -0.39 7.31
CA LYS A 457 12.71 0.66 7.58
C LYS A 457 12.40 1.48 6.32
N LEU A 458 13.42 1.79 5.54
CA LEU A 458 13.23 2.46 4.24
C LEU A 458 12.48 1.56 3.26
N ARG A 459 12.77 0.25 3.18
CA ARG A 459 12.00 -0.70 2.36
C ARG A 459 10.54 -0.80 2.81
N ALA A 460 10.29 -0.79 4.12
CA ALA A 460 8.94 -0.77 4.65
C ALA A 460 8.19 0.51 4.22
N LEU A 461 8.85 1.66 4.22
CA LEU A 461 8.27 2.91 3.70
C LEU A 461 7.99 2.81 2.20
N ASP A 462 8.93 2.32 1.39
CA ASP A 462 8.74 2.13 -0.06
C ASP A 462 7.52 1.22 -0.34
N SER A 463 7.37 0.13 0.42
CA SER A 463 6.21 -0.76 0.34
C SER A 463 4.91 -0.09 0.76
N CYS A 464 4.95 0.74 1.82
CA CYS A 464 3.79 1.50 2.27
C CYS A 464 3.34 2.52 1.23
N LEU A 465 4.27 3.22 0.59
CA LEU A 465 3.96 4.20 -0.47
C LEU A 465 3.28 3.53 -1.67
N ALA A 466 3.79 2.41 -2.15
CA ALA A 466 3.19 1.66 -3.25
C ALA A 466 1.76 1.20 -2.91
N HIS A 467 1.58 0.59 -1.73
CA HIS A 467 0.26 0.11 -1.28
C HIS A 467 -0.72 1.26 -0.99
N GLY A 468 -0.24 2.34 -0.34
CA GLY A 468 -1.05 3.51 -0.01
C GLY A 468 -1.54 4.24 -1.25
N SER A 469 -0.70 4.42 -2.26
CA SER A 469 -1.08 5.03 -3.54
C SER A 469 -2.16 4.22 -4.26
N ASP A 470 -2.04 2.88 -4.26
CA ASP A 470 -3.07 2.02 -4.85
C ASP A 470 -4.41 2.10 -4.11
N ARG A 471 -4.39 2.20 -2.79
CA ARG A 471 -5.58 2.36 -1.96
C ARG A 471 -6.23 3.73 -2.14
N LEU A 472 -5.46 4.81 -2.16
CA LEU A 472 -5.97 6.16 -2.39
C LEU A 472 -6.66 6.30 -3.75
N THR A 473 -6.12 5.68 -4.81
CA THR A 473 -6.77 5.64 -6.12
C THR A 473 -8.09 4.87 -6.12
N ALA A 474 -8.21 3.83 -5.31
CA ALA A 474 -9.43 3.02 -5.19
C ALA A 474 -10.50 3.65 -4.30
N THR A 475 -10.13 4.53 -3.36
CA THR A 475 -11.01 5.05 -2.29
C THR A 475 -11.16 6.57 -2.33
N ARG A 476 -11.26 7.21 -3.48
CA ARG A 476 -11.37 8.69 -3.64
C ARG A 476 -12.49 9.36 -2.84
N ALA A 477 -13.43 8.61 -2.26
CA ALA A 477 -14.48 9.13 -1.38
C ALA A 477 -14.45 8.40 -0.03
N GLY A 478 -13.95 9.07 1.02
CA GLY A 478 -14.28 8.72 2.39
C GLY A 478 -13.33 7.77 3.12
N TRP A 479 -12.01 7.87 2.91
CA TRP A 479 -11.09 7.16 3.79
C TRP A 479 -11.21 7.66 5.24
N ASN A 480 -11.49 6.71 6.15
CA ASN A 480 -11.57 6.97 7.57
C ASN A 480 -10.52 6.13 8.30
N PRO A 481 -9.53 6.77 8.99
CA PRO A 481 -8.46 6.05 9.69
C PRO A 481 -8.96 5.10 10.79
N ARG A 482 -10.22 5.23 11.23
CA ARG A 482 -10.80 4.34 12.23
C ARG A 482 -11.10 2.95 11.71
N ASP A 483 -11.40 2.82 10.43
CA ASP A 483 -11.83 1.56 9.81
C ASP A 483 -10.64 0.71 9.37
N ALA A 484 -9.46 1.31 9.23
CA ALA A 484 -8.25 0.67 8.75
C ALA A 484 -7.45 -0.03 9.87
N ASP A 485 -6.77 -1.09 9.53
CA ASP A 485 -5.75 -1.66 10.42
C ASP A 485 -4.47 -0.78 10.43
N LEU A 486 -3.52 -1.09 11.33
CA LEU A 486 -2.32 -0.28 11.48
C LEU A 486 -1.48 -0.21 10.20
N ARG A 487 -1.34 -1.32 9.46
CA ARG A 487 -0.52 -1.35 8.24
C ARG A 487 -1.16 -0.52 7.13
N GLU A 488 -2.46 -0.66 6.99
CA GLU A 488 -3.24 0.13 6.04
C GLU A 488 -3.21 1.62 6.40
N MET A 489 -3.36 1.96 7.70
CA MET A 489 -3.20 3.34 8.16
C MET A 489 -1.84 3.92 7.79
N VAL A 490 -0.74 3.24 8.13
CA VAL A 490 0.62 3.72 7.84
C VAL A 490 0.82 3.86 6.33
N ALA A 491 0.31 2.92 5.53
CA ALA A 491 0.44 2.98 4.08
C ALA A 491 -0.27 4.21 3.48
N ILE A 492 -1.53 4.42 3.86
CA ILE A 492 -2.32 5.54 3.35
C ILE A 492 -1.78 6.88 3.87
N GLU A 493 -1.44 6.96 5.16
CA GLU A 493 -0.85 8.18 5.74
C GLU A 493 0.51 8.51 5.10
N SER A 494 1.32 7.51 4.76
CA SER A 494 2.57 7.73 4.02
C SER A 494 2.33 8.32 2.63
N ALA A 495 1.28 7.88 1.93
CA ALA A 495 0.93 8.38 0.61
C ALA A 495 0.28 9.79 0.64
N LEU A 496 -0.21 10.22 1.81
CA LEU A 496 -0.78 11.56 2.03
C LEU A 496 0.27 12.61 2.44
N LEU A 497 1.52 12.19 2.76
CA LEU A 497 2.58 13.13 3.11
C LEU A 497 2.97 14.00 1.91
N ASP A 498 3.20 15.28 2.17
CA ASP A 498 3.81 16.17 1.19
C ASP A 498 5.28 15.78 0.93
N PRO A 499 5.90 16.27 -0.16
CA PRO A 499 7.27 15.90 -0.52
C PRO A 499 8.30 16.22 0.56
N ASP A 500 8.19 17.35 1.27
CA ASP A 500 9.13 17.75 2.32
C ASP A 500 8.99 16.84 3.55
N SER A 501 7.76 16.56 3.97
CA SER A 501 7.47 15.65 5.08
C SER A 501 7.95 14.23 4.79
N LEU A 502 7.74 13.73 3.57
CA LEU A 502 8.20 12.41 3.16
C LEU A 502 9.74 12.32 3.13
N ALA A 503 10.41 13.31 2.54
CA ALA A 503 11.87 13.39 2.53
C ALA A 503 12.44 13.48 3.95
N ALA A 504 11.76 14.23 4.84
CA ALA A 504 12.14 14.34 6.24
C ALA A 504 12.02 13.01 7.00
N VAL A 505 10.96 12.23 6.75
CA VAL A 505 10.82 10.87 7.33
C VAL A 505 11.98 9.98 6.88
N LYS A 506 12.30 9.95 5.58
CA LYS A 506 13.43 9.20 5.03
C LYS A 506 14.76 9.63 5.67
N LEU A 507 15.01 10.94 5.74
CA LEU A 507 16.22 11.52 6.33
C LEU A 507 16.32 11.22 7.83
N ALA A 508 15.23 11.41 8.58
CA ALA A 508 15.19 11.14 10.02
C ALA A 508 15.39 9.64 10.33
N LEU A 509 14.82 8.73 9.55
CA LEU A 509 15.05 7.28 9.71
C LEU A 509 16.53 6.91 9.55
N LEU A 510 17.23 7.55 8.61
CA LEU A 510 18.65 7.33 8.36
C LEU A 510 19.52 7.99 9.44
N THR A 511 19.24 9.26 9.78
CA THR A 511 20.16 10.11 10.52
C THR A 511 19.91 10.20 12.03
N LYS A 512 18.81 9.70 12.55
CA LYS A 512 18.37 9.88 13.95
C LYS A 512 19.39 9.54 15.03
N ARG A 513 20.40 8.73 14.73
CA ARG A 513 21.47 8.33 15.65
C ARG A 513 22.86 8.85 15.24
N LEU A 514 22.99 9.48 14.08
CA LEU A 514 24.27 9.95 13.56
C LEU A 514 24.82 11.21 14.28
N PRO A 515 23.99 12.13 14.81
CA PRO A 515 24.46 13.33 15.51
C PRO A 515 25.14 13.07 16.87
N LEU A 516 25.41 11.82 17.21
CA LEU A 516 26.02 11.46 18.48
C LEU A 516 27.55 11.42 18.34
N THR A 517 28.26 12.24 19.10
CA THR A 517 29.72 12.14 19.25
C THR A 517 30.06 11.47 20.58
N PRO A 518 31.09 10.60 20.62
CA PRO A 518 31.52 10.04 21.89
C PRO A 518 31.97 11.14 22.82
N ASP A 519 31.48 11.12 24.08
CA ASP A 519 32.05 11.92 25.15
C ASP A 519 33.17 11.09 25.80
N ASP A 520 34.43 11.45 25.59
CA ASP A 520 35.61 10.69 26.03
C ASP A 520 35.68 10.51 27.56
N ALA A 521 35.01 11.37 28.31
CA ALA A 521 34.95 11.30 29.77
C ALA A 521 33.90 10.30 30.28
N VAL A 522 32.79 10.16 29.57
CA VAL A 522 31.63 9.32 29.94
C VAL A 522 31.72 7.92 29.32
N ALA A 523 32.37 7.78 28.16
CA ALA A 523 32.56 6.46 27.51
C ALA A 523 33.34 5.48 28.42
N ARG A 524 34.24 5.98 29.28
CA ARG A 524 34.99 5.17 30.24
C ARG A 524 34.15 4.70 31.43
N ASN A 525 33.07 5.36 31.76
CA ASN A 525 32.19 5.04 32.90
C ASN A 525 30.83 4.42 32.49
N SER A 526 30.56 4.27 31.19
CA SER A 526 29.25 3.82 30.68
C SER A 526 28.92 2.37 31.03
N LEU A 527 29.88 1.54 31.35
CA LEU A 527 29.68 0.13 31.79
C LEU A 527 28.96 0.00 33.13
N ALA A 528 28.93 1.07 33.95
CA ALA A 528 28.34 1.07 35.29
C ALA A 528 26.90 1.60 35.37
N LEU A 529 26.35 2.16 34.26
CA LEU A 529 25.04 2.79 34.27
C LEU A 529 23.92 1.85 33.83
N PRO A 530 22.67 1.99 34.34
CA PRO A 530 21.50 1.27 33.86
C PRO A 530 21.26 1.50 32.38
N MET A 531 20.73 0.50 31.64
CA MET A 531 20.66 0.49 30.19
C MET A 531 19.85 1.63 29.58
N HIS A 532 18.83 2.14 30.26
CA HIS A 532 18.04 3.29 29.80
C HIS A 532 18.82 4.63 29.91
N GLU A 533 19.77 4.72 30.82
CA GLU A 533 20.68 5.88 30.96
C GLU A 533 21.87 5.80 30.00
N ARG A 534 22.29 4.58 29.61
CA ARG A 534 23.37 4.35 28.63
C ARG A 534 23.04 4.85 27.23
N GLU A 535 21.75 4.90 26.85
CA GLU A 535 21.34 5.46 25.54
C GLU A 535 21.64 6.97 25.41
N THR A 536 21.84 7.67 26.51
CA THR A 536 22.04 9.14 26.54
C THR A 536 23.35 9.59 27.15
N SER A 537 24.02 8.75 27.90
CA SER A 537 25.11 9.17 28.82
C SER A 537 26.54 8.97 28.31
N GLY A 538 26.75 8.30 27.18
CA GLY A 538 28.10 8.10 26.60
C GLY A 538 28.39 8.96 25.36
N PHE A 539 27.46 9.83 24.96
CA PHE A 539 27.60 10.58 23.74
C PHE A 539 27.12 12.02 23.92
N SER A 540 27.95 12.96 23.55
CA SER A 540 27.61 14.37 23.39
C SER A 540 26.79 14.51 22.11
N LYS A 541 25.63 15.19 22.18
CA LYS A 541 24.83 15.48 20.98
C LYS A 541 25.34 16.77 20.33
N ILE A 542 25.65 16.68 19.06
CA ILE A 542 25.70 17.90 18.24
C ILE A 542 24.26 18.44 18.20
N PRO A 543 24.02 19.73 18.36
CA PRO A 543 22.71 20.33 18.16
C PRO A 543 22.14 19.91 16.80
N LEU A 544 20.89 19.41 16.76
CA LEU A 544 20.31 18.88 15.53
C LEU A 544 20.24 19.94 14.42
N ALA A 545 19.92 21.17 14.76
CA ALA A 545 19.93 22.27 13.81
C ALA A 545 21.32 22.46 13.16
N GLU A 546 22.41 22.35 13.94
CA GLU A 546 23.79 22.40 13.43
C GLU A 546 24.09 21.18 12.55
N TYR A 547 23.66 19.99 12.96
CA TYR A 547 23.82 18.75 12.16
C TYR A 547 23.11 18.80 10.81
N TYR A 548 21.89 19.37 10.75
CA TYR A 548 21.12 19.45 9.51
C TYR A 548 21.48 20.63 8.62
N THR A 549 22.24 21.62 9.09
CA THR A 549 22.64 22.78 8.29
C THR A 549 23.33 22.41 6.97
N PRO A 550 24.32 21.49 6.90
CA PRO A 550 24.96 21.08 5.64
C PRO A 550 24.00 20.39 4.65
N TYR A 551 22.95 19.75 5.14
CA TYR A 551 21.94 19.15 4.27
C TYR A 551 21.13 20.20 3.52
N VAL A 552 20.91 21.37 4.15
CA VAL A 552 20.24 22.52 3.50
C VAL A 552 21.20 23.27 2.59
N THR A 553 22.42 23.61 3.08
CA THR A 553 23.35 24.48 2.35
C THR A 553 24.02 23.78 1.18
N ASP A 554 24.39 22.52 1.32
CA ASP A 554 25.25 21.80 0.39
C ASP A 554 24.49 20.68 -0.36
N ALA A 555 23.63 19.92 0.34
CA ALA A 555 22.96 18.75 -0.20
C ALA A 555 21.60 19.03 -0.85
N GLY A 556 21.10 20.26 -0.82
CA GLY A 556 19.90 20.70 -1.56
C GLY A 556 18.55 20.36 -0.92
N PHE A 557 18.53 19.92 0.35
CA PHE A 557 17.28 19.77 1.09
C PHE A 557 16.62 21.11 1.37
N SER A 558 15.31 21.17 1.37
CA SER A 558 14.60 22.36 1.77
C SER A 558 14.81 22.66 3.28
N PRO A 559 14.76 23.93 3.71
CA PRO A 559 14.77 24.27 5.13
C PRO A 559 13.61 23.59 5.90
N GLU A 560 12.48 23.38 5.23
CA GLU A 560 11.33 22.71 5.81
C GLU A 560 11.59 21.22 6.07
N THR A 561 12.19 20.50 5.10
CA THR A 561 12.62 19.11 5.32
C THR A 561 13.56 18.98 6.52
N ALA A 562 14.54 19.88 6.66
CA ALA A 562 15.46 19.86 7.79
C ALA A 562 14.74 20.13 9.12
N ARG A 563 13.83 21.12 9.17
CA ARG A 563 13.01 21.44 10.34
C ARG A 563 12.14 20.25 10.77
N VAL A 564 11.48 19.62 9.82
CA VAL A 564 10.64 18.44 10.08
C VAL A 564 11.49 17.27 10.55
N ALA A 565 12.65 17.00 9.93
CA ALA A 565 13.56 15.93 10.36
C ALA A 565 14.07 16.16 11.79
N GLU A 566 14.45 17.40 12.13
CA GLU A 566 14.84 17.79 13.50
C GLU A 566 13.70 17.54 14.50
N PHE A 567 12.48 17.94 14.16
CA PHE A 567 11.29 17.68 14.96
C PHE A 567 11.09 16.19 15.20
N LEU A 568 11.13 15.37 14.14
CA LEU A 568 10.94 13.92 14.24
C LEU A 568 11.99 13.24 15.14
N VAL A 569 13.24 13.64 15.01
CA VAL A 569 14.33 13.08 15.85
C VAL A 569 14.19 13.51 17.30
N THR A 570 13.83 14.78 17.55
CA THR A 570 13.60 15.34 18.89
C THR A 570 12.42 14.65 19.58
N HIS A 571 11.31 14.50 18.85
CA HIS A 571 10.03 13.99 19.36
C HIS A 571 9.80 12.50 19.06
N ARG A 572 10.84 11.74 18.72
CA ARG A 572 10.75 10.30 18.33
C ARG A 572 10.02 9.39 19.31
N ARG A 573 9.93 9.78 20.59
CA ARG A 573 9.25 9.03 21.65
C ARG A 573 7.90 9.64 22.05
N LEU A 574 7.51 10.78 21.49
CA LEU A 574 6.34 11.55 21.91
C LEU A 574 5.05 10.73 21.87
N LEU A 575 4.72 10.12 20.73
CA LEU A 575 3.52 9.28 20.60
C LEU A 575 3.50 8.13 21.60
N LYS A 576 4.64 7.47 21.80
CA LYS A 576 4.76 6.40 22.79
C LYS A 576 4.54 6.92 24.21
N GLN A 577 5.17 8.02 24.59
CA GLN A 577 5.03 8.62 25.92
C GLN A 577 3.60 9.07 26.20
N CYS A 578 2.95 9.70 25.22
CA CYS A 578 1.56 10.10 25.35
C CYS A 578 0.64 8.87 25.44
N ALA A 579 0.87 7.82 24.64
CA ALA A 579 0.09 6.61 24.70
C ALA A 579 0.25 5.83 26.02
N GLU A 580 1.41 5.87 26.64
CA GLU A 580 1.66 5.30 27.98
C GLU A 580 1.09 6.18 29.10
N GLY A 581 0.86 7.46 28.84
CA GLY A 581 0.30 8.44 29.80
C GLY A 581 -1.19 8.38 30.04
N GLY A 582 -1.91 7.63 29.21
CA GLY A 582 -3.38 7.52 29.28
C GLY A 582 -4.08 8.20 28.11
N MET A 583 -4.58 7.38 27.17
CA MET A 583 -5.15 7.87 25.91
C MET A 583 -6.55 8.46 26.02
N ASN A 584 -7.24 8.20 27.12
CA ASN A 584 -8.54 8.82 27.45
C ASN A 584 -8.35 10.15 28.19
N ASP A 585 -7.11 10.52 28.48
CA ASP A 585 -6.80 11.82 29.07
C ASP A 585 -6.80 12.88 27.96
N ARG A 586 -7.82 13.72 27.94
CA ARG A 586 -7.97 14.83 27.01
C ARG A 586 -6.73 15.73 26.98
N ALA A 587 -6.08 15.96 28.12
CA ALA A 587 -4.88 16.77 28.19
C ALA A 587 -3.69 16.15 27.45
N GLN A 588 -3.60 14.82 27.37
CA GLN A 588 -2.55 14.14 26.58
C GLN A 588 -2.78 14.34 25.08
N VAL A 589 -4.05 14.22 24.64
CA VAL A 589 -4.40 14.46 23.22
C VAL A 589 -4.15 15.94 22.86
N ASP A 590 -4.62 16.87 23.69
CA ASP A 590 -4.44 18.31 23.47
C ASP A 590 -2.95 18.70 23.53
N GLY A 591 -2.17 18.08 24.41
CA GLY A 591 -0.71 18.25 24.48
C GLY A 591 0.02 17.75 23.23
N LEU A 592 -0.38 16.59 22.68
CA LEU A 592 0.17 16.08 21.43
C LEU A 592 -0.16 17.02 20.26
N VAL A 593 -1.41 17.46 20.16
CA VAL A 593 -1.85 18.41 19.12
C VAL A 593 -1.07 19.72 19.23
N ALA A 594 -0.90 20.25 20.44
CA ALA A 594 -0.14 21.50 20.66
C ALA A 594 1.33 21.37 20.27
N VAL A 595 1.97 20.24 20.53
CA VAL A 595 3.39 20.00 20.15
C VAL A 595 3.53 19.84 18.64
N CYS A 596 2.60 19.14 17.98
CA CYS A 596 2.63 18.97 16.52
C CYS A 596 2.26 20.27 15.80
N GLY A 597 1.34 21.07 16.35
CA GLY A 597 0.86 22.33 15.77
C GLY A 597 -0.07 22.12 14.55
N GLU A 598 0.39 21.40 13.55
CA GLU A 598 -0.28 21.18 12.27
C GLU A 598 -0.61 19.71 12.02
N GLU A 599 -1.70 19.48 11.24
CA GLU A 599 -2.13 18.13 10.85
C GLU A 599 -1.00 17.35 10.15
N MET A 600 -0.32 17.98 9.19
CA MET A 600 0.75 17.32 8.44
C MET A 600 1.89 16.87 9.35
N MET A 601 2.27 17.65 10.34
CA MET A 601 3.28 17.29 11.31
C MET A 601 2.85 16.10 12.18
N LEU A 602 1.58 16.03 12.57
CA LEU A 602 1.01 14.89 13.30
C LEU A 602 1.04 13.61 12.44
N ARG A 603 0.65 13.69 11.17
CA ARG A 603 0.71 12.58 10.21
C ARG A 603 2.15 12.09 10.03
N THR A 604 3.07 13.01 9.83
CA THR A 604 4.50 12.74 9.65
C THR A 604 5.11 12.07 10.87
N LEU A 605 4.78 12.55 12.08
CA LEU A 605 5.23 11.94 13.33
C LEU A 605 4.66 10.53 13.52
N PHE A 606 3.40 10.30 13.15
CA PHE A 606 2.78 8.98 13.21
C PHE A 606 3.47 7.98 12.28
N VAL A 607 3.64 8.34 11.01
CA VAL A 607 4.33 7.51 10.00
C VAL A 607 5.76 7.20 10.45
N PHE A 608 6.52 8.22 10.83
CA PHE A 608 7.90 8.04 11.32
C PHE A 608 7.96 7.12 12.53
N SER A 609 7.09 7.32 13.53
CA SER A 609 7.09 6.53 14.77
C SER A 609 6.75 5.05 14.51
N CYS A 610 5.80 4.80 13.59
CA CYS A 610 5.43 3.44 13.19
C CYS A 610 6.56 2.75 12.42
N LEU A 611 7.15 3.42 11.43
CA LEU A 611 8.25 2.87 10.64
C LEU A 611 9.51 2.66 11.48
N ASP A 612 9.79 3.58 12.40
CA ASP A 612 10.96 3.45 13.26
C ASP A 612 10.91 2.23 14.17
N ARG A 613 9.73 1.81 14.59
CA ARG A 613 9.60 0.77 15.62
C ARG A 613 9.01 -0.53 15.12
N LEU A 614 8.02 -0.47 14.27
CA LEU A 614 7.20 -1.62 13.92
C LEU A 614 7.53 -2.22 12.55
N MET A 615 7.61 -1.37 11.54
CA MET A 615 7.68 -1.81 10.15
C MET A 615 9.11 -2.21 9.71
N GLY A 616 10.11 -1.90 10.53
CA GLY A 616 11.51 -2.27 10.25
C GLY A 616 11.80 -3.75 10.44
N MET A 617 10.82 -4.57 10.86
CA MET A 617 11.01 -6.00 11.06
C MET A 617 10.09 -6.82 10.18
N THR A 618 10.66 -7.26 9.10
CA THR A 618 10.16 -8.38 8.32
C THR A 618 10.45 -9.69 9.06
N GLU A 619 9.79 -10.79 8.65
CA GLU A 619 10.10 -12.14 9.15
C GLU A 619 11.60 -12.49 8.99
N GLU A 620 12.25 -11.97 7.94
CA GLU A 620 13.67 -12.12 7.69
C GLU A 620 14.54 -11.44 8.76
N ALA A 621 14.16 -10.23 9.18
CA ALA A 621 14.85 -9.55 10.27
C ALA A 621 14.55 -10.20 11.62
N ALA A 622 13.34 -10.69 11.84
CA ALA A 622 12.99 -11.44 13.04
C ALA A 622 13.79 -12.75 13.16
N ALA A 623 14.13 -13.39 12.05
CA ALA A 623 14.99 -14.56 12.01
C ALA A 623 16.45 -14.27 12.38
N LEU A 624 16.90 -13.02 12.18
CA LEU A 624 18.25 -12.56 12.53
C LEU A 624 18.39 -12.13 14.00
N VAL A 625 17.28 -12.00 14.74
CA VAL A 625 17.30 -11.56 16.14
C VAL A 625 17.58 -12.77 17.05
N ALA A 626 18.60 -12.65 17.91
CA ALA A 626 18.93 -13.67 18.88
C ALA A 626 17.75 -13.99 19.83
N THR A 627 17.66 -15.23 20.30
CA THR A 627 16.52 -15.74 21.08
C THR A 627 16.20 -14.89 22.31
N GLU A 628 17.22 -14.35 22.97
CA GLU A 628 17.08 -13.47 24.14
C GLU A 628 16.49 -12.10 23.85
N GLN A 629 16.52 -11.68 22.59
CA GLN A 629 15.95 -10.40 22.14
C GLN A 629 14.55 -10.56 21.56
N ARG A 630 14.09 -11.81 21.29
CA ARG A 630 12.73 -12.08 20.87
C ARG A 630 11.71 -11.59 21.89
N GLU A 631 12.01 -11.68 23.18
CA GLU A 631 11.11 -11.16 24.22
C GLU A 631 10.97 -9.64 24.18
N TRP A 632 12.07 -8.90 24.09
CA TRP A 632 12.01 -7.44 23.89
C TRP A 632 11.27 -7.07 22.62
N TRP A 633 11.51 -7.82 21.57
CA TRP A 633 10.89 -7.63 20.27
C TRP A 633 9.40 -7.92 20.29
N GLN A 634 8.97 -9.00 20.92
CA GLN A 634 7.57 -9.34 21.14
C GLN A 634 6.83 -8.25 21.91
N GLN A 635 7.52 -7.52 22.79
CA GLN A 635 6.94 -6.41 23.54
C GLN A 635 6.82 -5.12 22.71
N GLU A 636 7.82 -4.81 21.89
CA GLU A 636 7.72 -3.66 20.97
C GLU A 636 6.67 -3.92 19.87
N SER A 637 6.41 -5.17 19.53
CA SER A 637 5.37 -5.61 18.61
C SER A 637 4.03 -5.96 19.28
N ASP A 638 3.84 -5.67 20.57
CA ASP A 638 2.60 -5.94 21.29
C ASP A 638 1.43 -5.21 20.63
N PRO A 639 0.43 -5.96 20.10
CA PRO A 639 -0.72 -5.36 19.42
C PRO A 639 -1.51 -4.39 20.30
N ALA A 640 -1.54 -4.62 21.63
CA ALA A 640 -2.21 -3.75 22.57
C ALA A 640 -1.57 -2.35 22.62
N ARG A 641 -0.24 -2.29 22.61
CA ARG A 641 0.51 -1.04 22.61
C ARG A 641 0.29 -0.25 21.30
N TRP A 642 0.24 -0.95 20.20
CA TRP A 642 0.00 -0.31 18.90
C TRP A 642 -1.43 0.14 18.74
N PHE A 643 -2.37 -0.56 19.36
CA PHE A 643 -3.73 -0.08 19.47
C PHE A 643 -3.78 1.29 20.17
N ASN A 644 -3.00 1.49 21.25
CA ASN A 644 -2.94 2.77 21.95
C ASN A 644 -2.39 3.90 21.09
N ILE A 645 -1.34 3.64 20.33
CA ILE A 645 -0.77 4.65 19.43
C ILE A 645 -1.77 5.03 18.33
N ARG A 646 -2.49 4.05 17.78
CA ARG A 646 -3.57 4.29 16.80
C ARG A 646 -4.71 5.11 17.42
N GLU A 647 -5.17 4.72 18.60
CA GLU A 647 -6.24 5.41 19.33
C GLU A 647 -5.87 6.88 19.57
N LEU A 648 -4.67 7.13 20.08
CA LEU A 648 -4.15 8.47 20.31
C LEU A 648 -4.08 9.29 19.02
N TYR A 649 -3.53 8.67 17.95
CA TYR A 649 -3.41 9.32 16.65
C TYR A 649 -4.78 9.69 16.07
N VAL A 650 -5.74 8.76 16.08
CA VAL A 650 -7.10 9.00 15.58
C VAL A 650 -7.79 10.11 16.34
N LYS A 651 -7.66 10.15 17.67
CA LYS A 651 -8.21 11.24 18.51
C LYS A 651 -7.54 12.58 18.22
N ALA A 652 -6.22 12.61 18.09
CA ALA A 652 -5.48 13.82 17.76
C ALA A 652 -5.81 14.32 16.34
N LEU A 653 -5.92 13.42 15.37
CA LEU A 653 -6.32 13.76 14.01
C LEU A 653 -7.75 14.32 13.96
N GLY A 654 -8.66 13.77 14.76
CA GLY A 654 -10.02 14.28 14.88
C GLY A 654 -10.11 15.70 15.43
N LYS A 655 -9.09 16.20 16.13
CA LYS A 655 -9.01 17.62 16.54
C LYS A 655 -8.68 18.55 15.37
N HIS A 656 -7.85 18.09 14.44
CA HIS A 656 -7.54 18.83 13.20
C HIS A 656 -8.64 18.66 12.14
N ARG A 657 -9.28 17.50 12.12
CA ARG A 657 -10.28 17.10 11.12
C ARG A 657 -11.57 16.66 11.81
N PRO A 658 -12.36 17.61 12.36
CA PRO A 658 -13.60 17.28 13.07
C PRO A 658 -14.62 16.49 12.22
N GLU A 659 -14.59 16.65 10.90
CA GLU A 659 -15.43 15.92 9.96
C GLU A 659 -15.13 14.40 9.90
N LEU A 660 -13.93 13.97 10.31
CA LEU A 660 -13.59 12.55 10.44
C LEU A 660 -14.11 11.92 11.73
N VAL A 661 -14.56 12.76 12.70
CA VAL A 661 -15.21 12.26 13.92
C VAL A 661 -16.67 12.02 13.61
N PRO A 662 -17.14 10.74 13.55
CA PRO A 662 -18.54 10.49 13.27
C PRO A 662 -19.41 11.18 14.32
N ASP A 663 -20.52 11.76 13.91
CA ASP A 663 -21.59 12.08 14.85
C ASP A 663 -22.10 10.77 15.47
N PRO A 664 -21.92 10.58 16.79
CA PRO A 664 -22.39 9.35 17.43
C PRO A 664 -23.87 9.12 17.21
N ALA A 665 -24.67 10.18 17.22
CA ALA A 665 -26.11 10.10 17.03
C ALA A 665 -26.45 9.60 15.62
N GLN A 666 -25.79 10.10 14.60
CA GLN A 666 -26.01 9.67 13.21
C GLN A 666 -25.59 8.22 13.00
N THR A 667 -24.40 7.86 13.48
CA THR A 667 -23.86 6.49 13.35
C THR A 667 -24.76 5.46 14.03
N LEU A 668 -25.22 5.76 15.24
CA LEU A 668 -26.09 4.87 16.00
C LEU A 668 -27.51 4.78 15.42
N ARG A 669 -28.04 5.88 14.87
CA ARG A 669 -29.32 5.85 14.12
C ARG A 669 -29.24 4.98 12.88
N LEU A 670 -28.15 5.07 12.13
CA LEU A 670 -27.90 4.19 10.96
C LEU A 670 -27.76 2.72 11.37
N ALA A 671 -27.28 2.44 12.58
CA ALA A 671 -27.23 1.09 13.15
C ALA A 671 -28.59 0.61 13.71
N GLY A 672 -29.65 1.42 13.63
CA GLY A 672 -31.02 1.04 14.00
C GLY A 672 -31.40 1.30 15.47
N TYR A 673 -30.59 2.08 16.23
CA TYR A 673 -30.90 2.40 17.62
C TYR A 673 -31.95 3.54 17.73
N GLY A 674 -32.90 3.36 18.66
CA GLY A 674 -33.96 4.32 18.96
C GLY A 674 -33.47 5.51 19.82
N ALA A 675 -34.35 6.48 20.06
CA ALA A 675 -33.99 7.71 20.78
C ALA A 675 -33.54 7.47 22.24
N GLU A 676 -34.14 6.51 22.93
CA GLU A 676 -33.78 6.13 24.32
C GLU A 676 -32.44 5.44 24.38
N GLU A 677 -32.17 4.53 23.46
CA GLU A 677 -30.89 3.82 23.32
C GLU A 677 -29.76 4.80 23.01
N LEU A 678 -30.04 5.79 22.13
CA LEU A 678 -29.11 6.86 21.82
C LEU A 678 -28.75 7.71 23.04
N ALA A 679 -29.69 8.06 23.87
CA ALA A 679 -29.47 8.85 25.08
C ALA A 679 -28.53 8.12 26.07
N ILE A 680 -28.70 6.82 26.23
CA ILE A 680 -27.84 5.97 27.07
C ILE A 680 -26.43 5.89 26.52
N LEU A 681 -26.28 5.64 25.21
CA LEU A 681 -24.98 5.52 24.59
C LEU A 681 -24.21 6.86 24.54
N GLN A 682 -24.91 7.97 24.32
CA GLN A 682 -24.31 9.30 24.34
C GLN A 682 -23.79 9.72 25.73
N ASP A 683 -24.37 9.20 26.82
CA ASP A 683 -23.90 9.46 28.18
C ASP A 683 -22.48 8.97 28.46
N PHE A 684 -21.95 8.01 27.67
CA PHE A 684 -20.53 7.65 27.71
C PHE A 684 -19.60 8.74 27.19
N GLY A 685 -20.13 9.80 26.62
CA GLY A 685 -19.39 10.98 26.18
C GLY A 685 -18.62 10.81 24.87
N VAL A 686 -18.08 11.92 24.41
CA VAL A 686 -17.32 12.00 23.15
C VAL A 686 -16.04 11.16 23.20
N GLU A 687 -15.50 10.92 24.36
CA GLU A 687 -14.22 10.22 24.55
C GLU A 687 -14.26 8.76 24.06
N LEU A 688 -15.39 8.08 24.24
CA LEU A 688 -15.60 6.75 23.68
C LEU A 688 -15.70 6.79 22.16
N PHE A 689 -16.45 7.73 21.60
CA PHE A 689 -16.77 7.76 20.18
C PHE A 689 -15.72 8.43 19.30
N SER A 690 -14.85 9.27 19.88
CA SER A 690 -13.80 9.97 19.11
C SER A 690 -12.64 9.06 18.66
N GLY A 691 -12.53 7.87 19.22
CA GLY A 691 -11.45 6.92 18.96
C GLY A 691 -11.89 5.58 18.36
N LEU A 692 -10.98 4.60 18.41
CA LEU A 692 -11.17 3.26 17.87
C LEU A 692 -12.18 2.42 18.67
N TYR A 693 -12.33 2.67 19.98
CA TYR A 693 -13.31 1.93 20.80
C TYR A 693 -14.76 2.23 20.40
N GLY A 694 -15.01 3.42 19.86
CA GLY A 694 -16.33 3.82 19.38
C GLY A 694 -16.92 2.86 18.35
N ARG A 695 -16.06 2.30 17.46
CA ARG A 695 -16.49 1.30 16.46
C ARG A 695 -16.93 -0.04 17.07
N HIS A 696 -16.56 -0.32 18.32
CA HIS A 696 -16.96 -1.52 19.04
C HIS A 696 -18.11 -1.29 19.99
N ALA A 697 -18.37 -0.04 20.40
CA ALA A 697 -19.40 0.31 21.35
C ALA A 697 -20.82 -0.11 20.90
N TRP A 698 -21.10 -0.04 19.59
CA TRP A 698 -22.39 -0.46 19.03
C TRP A 698 -22.76 -1.92 19.35
N ARG A 699 -21.79 -2.81 19.56
CA ARG A 699 -22.03 -4.22 19.91
C ARG A 699 -22.70 -4.38 21.28
N PHE A 700 -22.57 -3.36 22.12
CA PHE A 700 -23.07 -3.33 23.50
C PHE A 700 -24.31 -2.46 23.69
N GLY A 701 -24.81 -1.81 22.64
CA GLY A 701 -25.97 -0.92 22.73
C GLY A 701 -27.19 -1.59 23.35
N THR A 702 -27.69 -2.68 22.76
CA THR A 702 -28.84 -3.43 23.32
C THR A 702 -28.57 -3.98 24.72
N PRO A 703 -27.39 -4.57 25.05
CA PRO A 703 -27.10 -4.94 26.44
C PRO A 703 -27.13 -3.78 27.42
N LEU A 704 -26.60 -2.62 27.04
CA LEU A 704 -26.59 -1.42 27.93
C LEU A 704 -27.99 -0.90 28.18
N VAL A 705 -28.84 -0.85 27.17
CA VAL A 705 -30.26 -0.45 27.32
C VAL A 705 -31.00 -1.41 28.26
N ARG A 706 -30.83 -2.71 28.07
CA ARG A 706 -31.44 -3.73 28.96
C ARG A 706 -31.01 -3.56 30.42
N LEU A 707 -29.76 -3.16 30.68
CA LEU A 707 -29.28 -2.89 32.03
C LEU A 707 -30.01 -1.71 32.69
N VAL A 708 -30.53 -0.74 31.91
CA VAL A 708 -31.33 0.37 32.41
C VAL A 708 -32.77 -0.07 32.65
N GLU A 709 -33.38 -0.74 31.67
CA GLU A 709 -34.82 -1.07 31.66
C GLU A 709 -35.19 -2.22 32.65
N ASP A 710 -34.32 -3.21 32.77
CA ASP A 710 -34.55 -4.41 33.57
C ASP A 710 -33.57 -4.48 34.76
N PRO A 711 -34.03 -4.27 35.99
CA PRO A 711 -33.22 -4.39 37.21
C PRO A 711 -32.53 -5.77 37.39
N HIS A 712 -33.08 -6.79 36.73
CA HIS A 712 -32.54 -8.16 36.78
C HIS A 712 -31.58 -8.49 35.64
N ALA A 713 -31.42 -7.60 34.65
CA ALA A 713 -30.47 -7.78 33.56
C ALA A 713 -29.03 -7.90 34.09
N GLY A 714 -28.33 -8.90 33.63
CA GLY A 714 -26.96 -9.16 33.99
C GLY A 714 -25.95 -8.48 33.05
N PRO A 715 -24.67 -8.42 33.44
CA PRO A 715 -23.59 -7.92 32.59
C PRO A 715 -23.50 -8.70 31.28
N LYS A 716 -22.92 -8.05 30.27
CA LYS A 716 -22.63 -8.68 28.97
C LYS A 716 -21.17 -8.49 28.59
N ALA A 717 -20.50 -9.60 28.28
CA ALA A 717 -19.12 -9.58 27.81
C ALA A 717 -19.03 -10.16 26.40
N ALA A 718 -18.06 -9.69 25.64
CA ALA A 718 -17.71 -10.20 24.30
C ALA A 718 -16.20 -10.16 24.07
N LEU A 719 -15.69 -11.18 23.41
CA LEU A 719 -14.28 -11.29 23.02
C LEU A 719 -14.16 -11.11 21.50
N PHE A 720 -13.30 -10.23 21.05
CA PHE A 720 -13.11 -9.96 19.63
C PHE A 720 -11.66 -9.54 19.32
N ARG A 721 -11.28 -9.57 18.05
CA ARG A 721 -9.95 -9.16 17.57
C ARG A 721 -10.02 -7.84 16.86
N ASP A 722 -9.01 -7.01 17.08
CA ASP A 722 -8.79 -5.77 16.36
C ASP A 722 -7.30 -5.61 16.06
N SER A 723 -6.92 -5.65 14.77
CA SER A 723 -5.55 -5.50 14.29
C SER A 723 -4.53 -6.35 15.06
N GLY A 724 -4.91 -7.59 15.35
CA GLY A 724 -4.08 -8.54 16.10
C GLY A 724 -4.22 -8.46 17.61
N ALA A 725 -4.74 -7.37 18.18
CA ALA A 725 -5.07 -7.28 19.60
C ALA A 725 -6.32 -8.08 19.93
N LEU A 726 -6.31 -8.78 21.04
CA LEU A 726 -7.47 -9.49 21.56
C LEU A 726 -8.13 -8.64 22.66
N LEU A 727 -9.37 -8.22 22.42
CA LEU A 727 -10.14 -7.34 23.29
C LEU A 727 -11.30 -8.10 23.94
N LEU A 728 -11.43 -7.95 25.24
CA LEU A 728 -12.61 -8.32 26.01
C LEU A 728 -13.38 -7.04 26.31
N GLY A 729 -14.54 -6.84 25.67
CA GLY A 729 -15.47 -5.77 25.99
C GLY A 729 -16.46 -6.25 27.05
N VAL A 730 -16.76 -5.40 28.03
CA VAL A 730 -17.70 -5.69 29.15
C VAL A 730 -18.64 -4.54 29.37
N ALA A 731 -19.94 -4.76 29.17
CA ALA A 731 -21.02 -3.84 29.55
C ALA A 731 -21.64 -4.30 30.87
N SER A 732 -21.73 -3.39 31.83
CA SER A 732 -22.25 -3.71 33.19
C SER A 732 -22.81 -2.45 33.84
N ARG A 733 -23.56 -2.63 34.96
CA ARG A 733 -23.78 -1.53 35.90
C ARG A 733 -22.44 -1.13 36.52
N ASP A 734 -22.22 0.17 36.65
CA ASP A 734 -21.00 0.67 37.26
C ASP A 734 -21.07 0.52 38.78
N PHE A 735 -20.07 -0.11 39.35
CA PHE A 735 -19.89 -0.19 40.80
C PHE A 735 -18.41 -0.15 41.18
N SER A 736 -18.16 0.39 42.39
CA SER A 736 -16.78 0.49 42.88
C SER A 736 -16.13 -0.90 43.01
N GLY A 737 -14.99 -1.11 42.36
CA GLY A 737 -14.28 -2.38 42.33
C GLY A 737 -14.52 -3.25 41.09
N LEU A 738 -15.30 -2.81 40.11
CA LEU A 738 -15.55 -3.57 38.88
C LEU A 738 -14.26 -3.97 38.16
N ALA A 739 -13.31 -3.04 38.00
CA ALA A 739 -12.02 -3.30 37.40
C ALA A 739 -11.19 -4.35 38.16
N ALA A 740 -11.23 -4.33 39.50
CA ALA A 740 -10.59 -5.33 40.34
C ALA A 740 -11.28 -6.71 40.24
N CYS A 741 -12.60 -6.75 40.13
CA CYS A 741 -13.38 -7.97 39.90
C CYS A 741 -12.95 -8.64 38.57
N ILE A 742 -12.90 -7.90 37.49
CA ILE A 742 -12.54 -8.41 36.16
C ILE A 742 -11.07 -8.85 36.14
N SER A 743 -10.14 -7.98 36.60
CA SER A 743 -8.71 -8.29 36.63
C SER A 743 -8.37 -9.50 37.52
N GLY A 744 -9.07 -9.65 38.66
CA GLY A 744 -8.94 -10.81 39.54
C GLY A 744 -9.45 -12.10 38.91
N THR A 745 -10.53 -12.02 38.14
CA THR A 745 -11.04 -13.18 37.37
C THR A 745 -10.06 -13.59 36.28
N LEU A 746 -9.54 -12.62 35.50
CA LEU A 746 -8.53 -12.91 34.49
C LEU A 746 -7.27 -13.54 35.07
N TRP A 747 -6.79 -13.03 36.21
CA TRP A 747 -5.66 -13.61 36.94
C TRP A 747 -5.90 -15.07 37.37
N LYS A 748 -7.06 -15.37 38.02
CA LYS A 748 -7.44 -16.73 38.43
C LYS A 748 -7.50 -17.70 37.25
N LEU A 749 -7.85 -17.21 36.06
CA LEU A 749 -7.86 -17.98 34.82
C LEU A 749 -6.49 -18.07 34.14
N GLY A 750 -5.45 -17.46 34.71
CA GLY A 750 -4.10 -17.46 34.13
C GLY A 750 -3.99 -16.63 32.85
N ILE A 751 -4.88 -15.64 32.67
CA ILE A 751 -4.89 -14.75 31.49
C ILE A 751 -4.15 -13.45 31.83
N HIS A 752 -3.24 -13.06 30.97
CA HIS A 752 -2.53 -11.79 31.14
C HIS A 752 -3.39 -10.62 30.70
N LEU A 753 -3.58 -9.66 31.59
CA LEU A 753 -4.15 -8.36 31.28
C LEU A 753 -3.02 -7.41 30.90
N ARG A 754 -3.07 -6.90 29.64
CA ARG A 754 -2.08 -5.95 29.12
C ARG A 754 -2.46 -4.50 29.37
N GLN A 755 -3.73 -4.17 29.20
CA GLN A 755 -4.29 -2.85 29.46
C GLN A 755 -5.80 -2.90 29.60
N ALA A 756 -6.37 -1.86 30.20
CA ALA A 756 -7.80 -1.65 30.30
C ALA A 756 -8.14 -0.18 30.05
N HIS A 757 -9.25 0.05 29.36
CA HIS A 757 -9.85 1.36 29.15
C HIS A 757 -11.30 1.31 29.62
N LEU A 758 -11.62 2.17 30.59
CA LEU A 758 -12.84 2.11 31.34
C LEU A 758 -13.65 3.36 31.03
N PHE A 759 -14.87 3.18 30.55
CA PHE A 759 -15.79 4.26 30.18
C PHE A 759 -17.07 4.16 31.04
N CYS A 760 -17.48 5.26 31.63
CA CYS A 760 -18.65 5.32 32.51
C CYS A 760 -19.70 6.30 31.96
N ALA A 761 -20.94 5.83 31.88
CA ALA A 761 -22.14 6.66 31.68
C ALA A 761 -22.68 7.08 33.06
N THR A 762 -22.31 8.28 33.48
CA THR A 762 -22.49 8.73 34.85
C THR A 762 -23.98 8.87 35.21
N ASN A 763 -24.83 9.36 34.29
CA ASN A 763 -26.25 9.56 34.55
C ASN A 763 -27.00 8.24 34.68
N HIS A 764 -26.57 7.20 33.94
CA HIS A 764 -27.19 5.88 33.92
C HIS A 764 -26.51 4.86 34.82
N ARG A 765 -25.37 5.23 35.42
CA ARG A 765 -24.53 4.33 36.24
C ARG A 765 -24.18 3.05 35.50
N LEU A 766 -23.69 3.18 34.26
CA LEU A 766 -23.24 2.09 33.41
C LEU A 766 -21.75 2.18 33.17
N ALA A 767 -21.14 1.02 33.01
CA ALA A 767 -19.74 0.88 32.56
C ALA A 767 -19.69 0.14 31.22
N LEU A 768 -18.84 0.61 30.32
CA LEU A 768 -18.44 -0.10 29.11
C LEU A 768 -16.92 -0.15 29.06
N ASP A 769 -16.36 -1.26 29.44
CA ASP A 769 -14.93 -1.43 29.66
C ASP A 769 -14.30 -2.32 28.60
N PHE A 770 -13.09 -1.99 28.15
CA PHE A 770 -12.34 -2.76 27.19
C PHE A 770 -11.00 -3.20 27.80
N PHE A 771 -10.74 -4.51 27.78
CA PHE A 771 -9.54 -5.13 28.32
C PHE A 771 -8.76 -5.81 27.20
N HIS A 772 -7.50 -5.42 27.04
CA HIS A 772 -6.58 -6.12 26.15
C HIS A 772 -6.00 -7.31 26.89
N VAL A 773 -6.32 -8.49 26.40
CA VAL A 773 -5.93 -9.76 27.04
C VAL A 773 -4.96 -10.55 26.17
N ALA A 774 -4.06 -11.27 26.80
CA ALA A 774 -3.13 -12.17 26.13
C ALA A 774 -3.14 -13.54 26.81
N PRO A 775 -2.87 -14.64 26.08
CA PRO A 775 -2.73 -15.95 26.70
C PRO A 775 -1.55 -15.95 27.69
N GLY A 776 -1.75 -16.55 28.84
CA GLY A 776 -0.69 -16.83 29.82
C GLY A 776 -0.09 -18.22 29.58
N ARG A 777 0.03 -19.02 30.64
CA ARG A 777 0.49 -20.41 30.53
C ARG A 777 -0.48 -21.33 29.79
N GLN A 778 -1.74 -20.92 29.69
CA GLN A 778 -2.79 -21.68 29.02
C GLN A 778 -3.45 -20.79 27.94
N PRO A 779 -4.04 -21.39 26.88
CA PRO A 779 -4.80 -20.67 25.89
C PRO A 779 -6.04 -20.03 26.53
N ILE A 780 -6.50 -18.90 25.97
CA ILE A 780 -7.69 -18.22 26.44
C ILE A 780 -8.93 -19.13 26.21
N PRO A 781 -9.74 -19.40 27.26
CA PRO A 781 -10.93 -20.21 27.10
C PRO A 781 -11.94 -19.57 26.14
N GLY A 782 -12.55 -20.35 25.26
CA GLY A 782 -13.58 -19.86 24.33
C GLY A 782 -14.84 -19.29 25.01
N ASN A 783 -15.09 -19.72 26.27
CA ASN A 783 -16.19 -19.23 27.08
C ASN A 783 -15.79 -18.11 28.06
N LEU A 784 -14.62 -17.47 27.88
CA LEU A 784 -14.15 -16.36 28.73
C LEU A 784 -15.22 -15.28 28.95
N PRO A 785 -15.99 -14.79 27.95
CA PRO A 785 -17.03 -13.81 28.19
C PRO A 785 -18.03 -14.25 29.25
N ARG A 786 -18.49 -15.48 29.19
CA ARG A 786 -19.45 -16.03 30.17
C ARG A 786 -18.84 -16.13 31.58
N LEU A 787 -17.59 -16.54 31.70
CA LEU A 787 -16.90 -16.59 32.99
C LEU A 787 -16.79 -15.19 33.62
N ILE A 788 -16.56 -14.16 32.85
CA ILE A 788 -16.56 -12.78 33.33
C ILE A 788 -17.96 -12.31 33.71
N GLU A 789 -18.98 -12.59 32.90
CA GLU A 789 -20.40 -12.28 33.22
C GLU A 789 -20.81 -12.92 34.53
N ASP A 790 -20.48 -14.19 34.75
CA ASP A 790 -20.79 -14.94 35.97
C ASP A 790 -20.01 -14.38 37.18
N ALA A 791 -18.75 -14.03 37.01
CA ALA A 791 -17.94 -13.43 38.08
C ALA A 791 -18.50 -12.07 38.55
N ILE A 792 -18.92 -11.22 37.61
CA ILE A 792 -19.56 -9.92 37.92
C ILE A 792 -20.92 -10.15 38.59
N ARG A 793 -21.74 -11.07 38.08
CA ARG A 793 -23.10 -11.37 38.59
C ARG A 793 -23.10 -11.95 39.99
N ASN A 794 -22.16 -12.83 40.23
CA ASN A 794 -22.04 -13.49 41.56
C ASN A 794 -21.35 -12.57 42.58
N GLY A 795 -20.87 -11.40 42.14
CA GLY A 795 -20.05 -10.52 42.94
C GLY A 795 -18.86 -11.29 43.49
N LEU A 796 -17.72 -11.29 42.81
CA LEU A 796 -16.49 -11.55 43.53
C LEU A 796 -16.56 -10.62 44.74
N HIS A 797 -16.78 -11.17 45.94
CA HIS A 797 -16.83 -10.34 47.14
C HIS A 797 -15.42 -9.80 47.35
N ILE A 798 -15.12 -8.71 46.60
CA ILE A 798 -13.88 -7.98 46.67
C ILE A 798 -13.66 -7.46 48.08
N SER A 799 -14.78 -7.17 48.78
CA SER A 799 -14.77 -6.83 50.20
C SER A 799 -14.20 -7.92 51.10
N ASP A 800 -14.39 -9.19 50.76
CA ASP A 800 -14.01 -10.36 51.56
C ASP A 800 -12.68 -11.00 51.09
N THR A 801 -12.01 -10.42 50.08
CA THR A 801 -10.68 -10.89 49.64
C THR A 801 -9.67 -10.58 50.73
N ASP A 802 -9.00 -11.66 51.22
CA ASP A 802 -7.86 -11.52 52.11
C ASP A 802 -6.69 -10.91 51.32
N GLU A 803 -6.27 -9.70 51.70
CA GLU A 803 -5.19 -8.99 51.05
C GLU A 803 -3.85 -9.76 51.11
N ALA A 804 -3.69 -10.63 52.09
CA ALA A 804 -2.55 -11.50 52.23
C ALA A 804 -2.42 -12.57 51.11
N LEU A 805 -3.51 -12.85 50.39
CA LEU A 805 -3.52 -13.76 49.23
C LEU A 805 -3.17 -13.10 47.92
N LEU A 806 -3.03 -11.79 47.91
CA LEU A 806 -2.64 -11.03 46.70
C LEU A 806 -1.12 -11.25 46.44
N PRO A 807 -0.71 -11.20 45.15
CA PRO A 807 0.71 -11.13 44.84
C PRO A 807 1.39 -9.97 45.58
N PRO A 808 2.52 -10.23 46.27
CA PRO A 808 3.22 -9.15 46.95
C PRO A 808 3.75 -8.12 45.98
N LEU A 809 3.78 -6.86 46.38
CA LEU A 809 4.45 -5.79 45.67
C LEU A 809 5.87 -5.64 46.24
N ASP A 810 6.87 -5.96 45.42
CA ASP A 810 8.28 -5.93 45.83
C ASP A 810 8.83 -4.51 46.02
N ASN A 811 8.23 -3.54 45.31
CA ASN A 811 8.59 -2.12 45.32
C ASN A 811 7.38 -1.27 45.70
N ARG A 812 7.63 -0.05 46.12
CA ARG A 812 6.56 0.94 46.37
C ARG A 812 6.16 1.67 45.09
N PRO A 813 4.89 1.76 44.79
CA PRO A 813 4.39 2.63 43.71
C PRO A 813 4.67 4.12 44.00
N THR A 814 4.84 4.91 42.96
CA THR A 814 4.84 6.37 43.02
C THR A 814 3.49 6.92 42.59
N LEU A 815 3.04 8.03 43.20
CA LEU A 815 1.76 8.68 42.90
C LEU A 815 1.97 10.14 42.55
N ASP A 816 1.56 10.52 41.34
CA ASP A 816 1.66 11.87 40.81
C ASP A 816 0.29 12.37 40.31
N ALA A 817 0.06 13.69 40.37
CA ALA A 817 -1.10 14.30 39.69
C ALA A 817 -0.87 14.36 38.17
N THR A 818 -1.93 14.17 37.40
CA THR A 818 -1.93 14.39 35.96
C THR A 818 -2.43 15.78 35.60
N PRO A 819 -2.09 16.33 34.44
CA PRO A 819 -2.63 17.63 34.00
C PRO A 819 -4.16 17.68 33.91
N SER A 820 -4.82 16.55 33.74
CA SER A 820 -6.29 16.43 33.67
C SER A 820 -6.99 16.44 35.03
N GLY A 821 -6.25 16.54 36.13
CA GLY A 821 -6.80 16.47 37.48
C GLY A 821 -7.01 15.06 38.01
N ASN A 822 -6.63 14.04 37.25
CA ASN A 822 -6.54 12.65 37.71
C ASN A 822 -5.20 12.40 38.39
N TYR A 823 -5.03 11.18 38.91
CA TYR A 823 -3.81 10.74 39.58
C TYR A 823 -3.22 9.53 38.84
N ARG A 824 -1.89 9.50 38.74
CA ARG A 824 -1.10 8.43 38.12
C ARG A 824 -0.33 7.68 39.15
N LEU A 825 -0.68 6.42 39.36
CA LEU A 825 0.07 5.47 40.16
C LEU A 825 1.00 4.68 39.22
N ARG A 826 2.31 4.74 39.45
CA ARG A 826 3.32 3.98 38.72
C ARG A 826 3.96 2.94 39.64
N TYR A 827 4.06 1.72 39.11
CA TYR A 827 4.71 0.61 39.76
C TYR A 827 5.73 -0.05 38.85
N GLU A 828 6.92 -0.23 39.34
CA GLU A 828 8.02 -0.91 38.65
C GLU A 828 8.59 -1.99 39.54
N THR A 829 8.84 -3.18 38.99
CA THR A 829 9.46 -4.30 39.70
C THR A 829 10.39 -5.08 38.77
N ASP A 830 11.42 -5.68 39.35
CA ASP A 830 12.37 -6.56 38.65
C ASP A 830 11.80 -7.99 38.45
N SER A 831 10.59 -8.26 38.95
CA SER A 831 9.93 -9.57 38.87
C SER A 831 8.53 -9.43 38.28
N ASP A 832 8.33 -9.92 37.04
CA ASP A 832 6.99 -10.01 36.44
C ASP A 832 6.24 -11.25 36.98
N THR A 833 5.69 -11.11 38.17
CA THR A 833 4.81 -12.13 38.75
C THR A 833 3.37 -11.93 38.31
N GLY A 834 2.68 -13.04 37.94
CA GLY A 834 1.28 -12.93 37.52
C GLY A 834 0.40 -12.34 38.62
N GLY A 835 -0.57 -11.47 38.24
CA GLY A 835 -1.55 -10.88 39.16
C GLY A 835 -1.20 -9.53 39.76
N LEU A 836 -0.04 -8.93 39.44
CA LEU A 836 0.33 -7.58 39.90
C LEU A 836 -0.71 -6.52 39.52
N VAL A 837 -1.33 -6.63 38.32
CA VAL A 837 -2.41 -5.74 37.90
C VAL A 837 -3.63 -5.87 38.82
N TYR A 838 -3.99 -7.09 39.19
CA TYR A 838 -5.08 -7.32 40.13
C TYR A 838 -4.75 -6.74 41.50
N ALA A 839 -3.54 -7.00 42.01
CA ALA A 839 -3.10 -6.49 43.32
C ALA A 839 -3.17 -4.93 43.35
N LEU A 840 -2.67 -4.27 42.32
CA LEU A 840 -2.71 -2.81 42.26
C LEU A 840 -4.15 -2.28 42.11
N SER A 841 -4.96 -2.88 41.22
CA SER A 841 -6.37 -2.47 41.07
C SER A 841 -7.16 -2.66 42.35
N PHE A 842 -6.92 -3.77 43.07
CA PHE A 842 -7.53 -4.04 44.34
C PHE A 842 -7.13 -3.01 45.41
N LYS A 843 -5.81 -2.71 45.52
CA LYS A 843 -5.32 -1.76 46.52
C LYS A 843 -5.79 -0.31 46.21
N VAL A 844 -5.88 0.09 44.96
CA VAL A 844 -6.48 1.37 44.55
C VAL A 844 -7.95 1.42 45.01
N PHE A 845 -8.72 0.37 44.73
CA PHE A 845 -10.11 0.27 45.18
C PHE A 845 -10.21 0.32 46.72
N ARG A 846 -9.45 -0.50 47.44
CA ARG A 846 -9.57 -0.68 48.88
C ARG A 846 -9.08 0.52 49.68
N HIS A 847 -7.96 1.11 49.31
CA HIS A 847 -7.26 2.09 50.14
C HIS A 847 -7.40 3.51 49.59
N LEU A 848 -7.37 3.70 48.26
CA LEU A 848 -7.50 5.02 47.66
C LEU A 848 -8.98 5.37 47.39
N GLY A 849 -9.84 4.39 47.16
CA GLY A 849 -11.29 4.58 47.06
C GLY A 849 -11.74 5.29 45.79
N GLY A 850 -10.89 5.38 44.78
CA GLY A 850 -11.17 6.04 43.51
C GLY A 850 -11.58 5.09 42.41
N GLY A 851 -12.21 5.63 41.37
CA GLY A 851 -12.46 4.91 40.11
C GLY A 851 -11.23 4.88 39.22
N ILE A 852 -10.93 3.70 38.66
CA ILE A 852 -9.85 3.54 37.66
C ILE A 852 -10.38 3.92 36.28
N HIS A 853 -9.68 4.81 35.57
CA HIS A 853 -10.02 5.23 34.21
C HIS A 853 -9.20 4.53 33.13
N CYS A 854 -7.93 4.25 33.44
CA CYS A 854 -7.03 3.55 32.51
C CYS A 854 -6.01 2.76 33.30
N LEU A 855 -5.62 1.64 32.73
CA LEU A 855 -4.55 0.80 33.25
C LEU A 855 -3.70 0.29 32.10
N THR A 856 -2.38 0.36 32.26
CA THR A 856 -1.43 -0.21 31.32
C THR A 856 -0.42 -1.07 32.06
N ALA A 857 -0.16 -2.25 31.55
CA ALA A 857 0.82 -3.19 32.09
C ALA A 857 1.76 -3.65 30.99
N ASN A 858 3.03 -3.38 31.16
CA ASN A 858 4.09 -3.79 30.26
C ASN A 858 5.09 -4.65 31.02
N SER A 859 5.55 -5.74 30.42
CA SER A 859 6.65 -6.53 30.95
C SER A 859 7.83 -6.54 29.99
N ALA A 860 9.04 -6.34 30.49
CA ALA A 860 10.28 -6.31 29.73
C ALA A 860 11.40 -6.99 30.51
N ARG A 861 11.99 -8.06 29.95
CA ARG A 861 13.16 -8.76 30.55
C ARG A 861 12.93 -9.19 31.99
N GLY A 862 11.75 -9.74 32.28
CA GLY A 862 11.37 -10.12 33.63
C GLY A 862 10.97 -8.98 34.55
N ARG A 863 11.03 -7.72 34.07
CA ARG A 863 10.55 -6.52 34.78
C ARG A 863 9.13 -6.22 34.41
N ALA A 864 8.32 -5.74 35.34
CA ALA A 864 6.99 -5.25 35.08
C ALA A 864 6.90 -3.73 35.34
N TYR A 865 6.20 -3.03 34.43
CA TYR A 865 5.90 -1.60 34.50
C TYR A 865 4.38 -1.44 34.40
N ILE A 866 3.76 -1.00 35.50
CA ILE A 866 2.30 -0.84 35.55
C ILE A 866 1.98 0.62 35.86
N THR A 867 1.08 1.18 35.08
CA THR A 867 0.55 2.54 35.30
C THR A 867 -0.96 2.44 35.47
N VAL A 868 -1.49 3.01 36.54
CA VAL A 868 -2.93 3.13 36.80
C VAL A 868 -3.31 4.60 36.86
N ILE A 869 -4.21 5.03 36.00
CA ILE A 869 -4.82 6.37 36.06
C ILE A 869 -6.16 6.24 36.77
N HIS A 870 -6.33 7.02 37.86
CA HIS A 870 -7.51 6.97 38.69
C HIS A 870 -7.87 8.34 39.24
N ASN A 871 -9.10 8.54 39.72
CA ASN A 871 -9.49 9.68 40.50
C ASN A 871 -9.33 9.40 42.02
N LEU A 872 -9.41 10.42 42.82
CA LEU A 872 -9.54 10.28 44.27
C LEU A 872 -10.95 10.67 44.70
N PRO A 873 -11.47 10.15 45.83
CA PRO A 873 -12.72 10.57 46.40
C PRO A 873 -12.72 12.07 46.71
N PRO A 874 -13.86 12.74 46.64
CA PRO A 874 -13.97 14.14 47.02
C PRO A 874 -13.44 14.38 48.45
N GLY A 875 -12.57 15.41 48.55
CA GLY A 875 -12.01 15.82 49.83
C GLY A 875 -10.68 15.14 50.23
N ARG A 876 -10.21 14.14 49.45
CA ARG A 876 -8.89 13.52 49.68
C ARG A 876 -7.79 14.28 48.94
N SER A 877 -6.76 14.70 49.65
CA SER A 877 -5.61 15.38 49.06
C SER A 877 -4.59 14.41 48.43
N LEU A 878 -3.73 14.91 47.51
CA LEU A 878 -2.64 14.12 46.94
C LEU A 878 -1.64 13.64 48.03
N ASP A 879 -1.37 14.48 49.02
CA ASP A 879 -0.39 14.13 50.06
C ASP A 879 -0.95 13.03 50.98
N GLU A 880 -2.24 13.09 51.35
CA GLU A 880 -2.91 12.00 52.06
C GLU A 880 -2.89 10.70 51.24
N ALA A 881 -3.12 10.81 49.95
CA ALA A 881 -3.08 9.65 49.05
C ALA A 881 -1.68 9.05 48.96
N ARG A 882 -0.64 9.87 48.92
CA ARG A 882 0.79 9.43 48.96
C ARG A 882 1.14 8.72 50.27
N GLU A 883 0.65 9.24 51.41
CA GLU A 883 0.81 8.58 52.71
C GLU A 883 0.13 7.18 52.74
N ILE A 884 -1.06 7.08 52.15
CA ILE A 884 -1.76 5.79 52.02
C ILE A 884 -0.95 4.83 51.13
N VAL A 885 -0.47 5.30 49.98
CA VAL A 885 0.38 4.48 49.08
C VAL A 885 1.64 4.00 49.84
N ALA A 886 2.30 4.87 50.56
CA ALA A 886 3.49 4.51 51.32
C ALA A 886 3.25 3.47 52.43
N ARG A 887 2.03 3.43 52.98
CA ARG A 887 1.68 2.53 54.09
C ARG A 887 1.01 1.23 53.62
N CYS A 888 0.19 1.27 52.56
CA CYS A 888 -0.69 0.15 52.21
C CYS A 888 -0.28 -0.56 50.92
N PHE A 889 0.61 0.00 50.12
CA PHE A 889 1.12 -0.61 48.89
C PHE A 889 2.53 -1.14 49.06
#